data_6225c1df2c1b28bee3c07086411797c8
#
_entry.id   6225c1df2c1b28bee3c07086411797c8
#
_cell.length_a   1.000
_cell.length_b   1.000
_cell.length_c   1.000
_cell.angle_alpha   90.00
_cell.angle_beta   90.00
_cell.angle_gamma   90.00
#
_symmetry.space_group_name_H-M   'P 1'
#
loop_
_entity.id
_entity.type
_entity.pdbx_description
1 polymer ?
#
loop_
_entity_poly.entity_id
_entity_poly.type
_entity_poly.pdbx_seq_one_letter_code
_entity_poly.pdbx_strand_id
1 'polypeptide(L)'
;MMKKWMVAVVAGLAMGAFGAPTKIIFDTDMYTDFDDVGALATLHALADAGECEILGTVVCTRGAPSLGMVEIINAFYGRPGIPVGVNRELGIGPLKEPQRSYAIYLDMVKANAGVVKHPTSDTAPDANETYRKILAAQPDGSVTICSVGFTTNLRRLLETPADAISPLDGKALVAKKVKAWYAMACRFPDGIEYNSGTDGESSKIAFEAWPTPVYFLDFTYGVEVKCGVPVSNRTEAVNPVRDVFKRALREYKEEGKGHAAWDEVTVLAAVRGWQRYFNTERGRFAIVDAKGKNAWTKDQNGSHYVLTVKTPKAEVGKIVDELMARGPMDWIDGRDLPMEGRAYTDVKRFYDRLPASVETNKTINGGVWGQCHHTTGESFRFSTDAPWMRLQWSLIGSGLSMNHMPATGMSGIDVYTWTKEMGWRYCATGRPVRQNDNELTVGVSKDQPVQINLPLYNGISSFKMGVPKGSKIAPLPPRANGVTKPVVFYGTSITHGGCASRPGMSFVNIAARKADVPIVNLGFSGSGRMEFDLAAVIARIDASCYVLDCLWNMSDELVKERFEPFTRELRRLRPDVPIICAEDCGTFRQTLSNKGAFVKSVVEKLQAEGWKQISFLPNTEQLLGDSEETVDGCHPNDWGMMRMGEGFARAIKKTLGLKE
;
A
#
# COMPACT_ATOMS: atom_id res chain seq x y z
N MET A 1 -28.75 23.66 18.92
CA MET A 1 -28.97 22.60 17.91
C MET A 1 -27.59 22.17 17.36
N MET A 2 -27.00 21.16 17.98
CA MET A 2 -25.70 20.61 17.55
C MET A 2 -25.96 19.59 16.43
N LYS A 3 -25.57 19.90 15.19
CA LYS A 3 -25.54 18.93 14.11
C LYS A 3 -24.36 17.97 14.34
N LYS A 4 -24.67 16.70 14.63
CA LYS A 4 -23.72 15.59 14.69
C LYS A 4 -23.18 15.35 13.28
N TRP A 5 -21.93 15.69 13.05
CA TRP A 5 -21.17 15.21 11.91
C TRP A 5 -20.63 13.82 12.25
N MET A 6 -21.19 12.81 11.65
CA MET A 6 -20.61 11.45 11.65
C MET A 6 -19.40 11.48 10.72
N VAL A 7 -18.21 11.55 11.30
CA VAL A 7 -16.98 11.20 10.60
C VAL A 7 -16.98 9.69 10.47
N ALA A 8 -17.08 9.17 9.26
CA ALA A 8 -16.85 7.76 8.98
C ALA A 8 -15.37 7.48 9.22
N VAL A 9 -15.05 6.99 10.41
CA VAL A 9 -13.77 6.36 10.68
C VAL A 9 -13.80 5.03 9.96
N VAL A 10 -13.17 4.98 8.78
CA VAL A 10 -12.84 3.71 8.12
C VAL A 10 -11.84 3.02 9.05
N ALA A 11 -12.32 2.09 9.85
CA ALA A 11 -11.48 1.23 10.66
C ALA A 11 -10.57 0.43 9.70
N GLY A 12 -9.29 0.80 9.65
CA GLY A 12 -8.27 0.05 8.93
C GLY A 12 -8.18 -1.35 9.53
N LEU A 13 -8.81 -2.31 8.88
CA LEU A 13 -8.61 -3.72 9.17
C LEU A 13 -7.12 -4.03 9.02
N ALA A 14 -6.50 -4.50 10.10
CA ALA A 14 -5.13 -4.98 10.11
C ALA A 14 -4.98 -6.08 9.04
N MET A 15 -4.42 -5.76 7.90
CA MET A 15 -4.04 -6.74 6.89
C MET A 15 -2.85 -7.53 7.43
N GLY A 16 -3.07 -8.80 7.75
CA GLY A 16 -2.03 -9.76 8.10
C GLY A 16 -1.00 -9.85 6.96
N ALA A 17 0.24 -10.20 7.32
CA ALA A 17 1.34 -10.38 6.38
C ALA A 17 0.90 -11.28 5.20
N PHE A 18 0.80 -10.72 4.01
CA PHE A 18 0.61 -11.51 2.80
C PHE A 18 1.96 -12.15 2.41
N GLY A 19 1.94 -13.46 2.15
CA GLY A 19 3.00 -14.17 1.45
C GLY A 19 3.19 -13.62 0.03
N ALA A 20 4.00 -14.29 -0.80
CA ALA A 20 4.09 -13.97 -2.22
C ALA A 20 2.67 -13.91 -2.85
N PRO A 21 2.42 -12.99 -3.82
CA PRO A 21 1.12 -12.85 -4.47
C PRO A 21 0.56 -14.19 -4.93
N THR A 22 -0.73 -14.45 -4.67
CA THR A 22 -1.39 -15.67 -5.12
C THR A 22 -1.51 -15.64 -6.64
N LYS A 23 -0.99 -16.66 -7.32
CA LYS A 23 -1.08 -16.80 -8.78
C LYS A 23 -2.42 -17.42 -9.14
N ILE A 24 -3.29 -16.66 -9.86
CA ILE A 24 -4.68 -17.04 -10.12
C ILE A 24 -4.93 -17.24 -11.62
N ILE A 25 -5.56 -18.35 -11.97
CA ILE A 25 -6.34 -18.49 -13.22
C ILE A 25 -7.81 -18.39 -12.84
N PHE A 26 -8.51 -17.45 -13.45
CA PHE A 26 -9.94 -17.22 -13.25
C PHE A 26 -10.74 -17.85 -14.40
N ASP A 27 -11.68 -18.74 -14.07
CA ASP A 27 -12.54 -19.45 -15.03
C ASP A 27 -14.00 -19.11 -14.73
N THR A 28 -14.71 -18.51 -15.68
CA THR A 28 -16.03 -17.88 -15.51
C THR A 28 -16.96 -18.32 -16.63
N ASP A 29 -18.25 -18.37 -16.40
CA ASP A 29 -19.20 -18.47 -17.50
C ASP A 29 -19.59 -17.08 -18.07
N MET A 30 -19.52 -16.03 -17.25
CA MET A 30 -19.85 -14.64 -17.62
C MET A 30 -21.17 -14.60 -18.41
N TYR A 31 -22.25 -15.22 -17.89
CA TYR A 31 -23.39 -15.54 -18.71
C TYR A 31 -24.76 -15.30 -18.09
N THR A 32 -25.15 -16.04 -17.04
CA THR A 32 -26.56 -16.12 -16.59
C THR A 32 -26.99 -14.98 -15.69
N ASP A 33 -26.14 -14.55 -14.82
CA ASP A 33 -26.30 -13.40 -13.91
C ASP A 33 -25.13 -12.44 -14.08
N PHE A 34 -24.79 -11.65 -13.08
CA PHE A 34 -23.83 -10.59 -13.25
C PHE A 34 -22.78 -10.52 -12.12
N ASP A 35 -22.77 -11.48 -11.22
CA ASP A 35 -21.77 -11.57 -10.17
C ASP A 35 -20.39 -11.97 -10.70
N ASP A 36 -20.29 -12.64 -11.85
CA ASP A 36 -19.03 -12.80 -12.60
C ASP A 36 -18.31 -11.46 -12.83
N VAL A 37 -19.06 -10.40 -13.19
CA VAL A 37 -18.52 -9.06 -13.40
C VAL A 37 -17.97 -8.49 -12.10
N GLY A 38 -18.68 -8.71 -11.00
CA GLY A 38 -18.25 -8.36 -9.65
C GLY A 38 -17.03 -9.14 -9.20
N ALA A 39 -17.02 -10.44 -9.49
CA ALA A 39 -15.89 -11.34 -9.19
C ALA A 39 -14.60 -10.91 -9.91
N LEU A 40 -14.69 -10.62 -11.21
CA LEU A 40 -13.54 -10.16 -11.97
C LEU A 40 -13.06 -8.78 -11.52
N ALA A 41 -13.99 -7.86 -11.17
CA ALA A 41 -13.66 -6.56 -10.57
C ALA A 41 -12.96 -6.72 -9.20
N THR A 42 -13.48 -7.62 -8.36
CA THR A 42 -12.86 -7.98 -7.06
C THR A 42 -11.45 -8.53 -7.26
N LEU A 43 -11.26 -9.41 -8.24
CA LEU A 43 -9.95 -9.99 -8.58
C LEU A 43 -8.95 -8.91 -9.02
N HIS A 44 -9.36 -7.99 -9.89
CA HIS A 44 -8.53 -6.86 -10.30
C HIS A 44 -8.17 -5.94 -9.13
N ALA A 45 -9.12 -5.65 -8.23
CA ALA A 45 -8.86 -4.86 -7.04
C ALA A 45 -7.85 -5.52 -6.09
N LEU A 46 -7.89 -6.85 -5.97
CA LEU A 46 -6.91 -7.63 -5.21
C LEU A 46 -5.54 -7.64 -5.91
N ALA A 47 -5.52 -7.71 -7.24
CA ALA A 47 -4.28 -7.60 -8.02
C ALA A 47 -3.65 -6.21 -7.93
N ASP A 48 -4.45 -5.14 -7.92
CA ASP A 48 -3.99 -3.77 -7.64
C ASP A 48 -3.42 -3.65 -6.21
N ALA A 49 -3.92 -4.49 -5.29
CA ALA A 49 -3.41 -4.62 -3.94
C ALA A 49 -2.07 -5.36 -3.85
N GLY A 50 -1.60 -5.97 -4.93
CA GLY A 50 -0.45 -6.88 -4.87
C GLY A 50 -0.74 -8.21 -4.17
N GLU A 51 -2.02 -8.51 -3.91
CA GLU A 51 -2.42 -9.75 -3.22
C GLU A 51 -2.45 -10.95 -4.16
N CYS A 52 -2.62 -10.72 -5.48
CA CYS A 52 -2.57 -11.77 -6.49
C CYS A 52 -1.95 -11.29 -7.80
N GLU A 53 -1.54 -12.26 -8.62
CA GLU A 53 -1.15 -12.14 -10.02
C GLU A 53 -2.18 -12.89 -10.86
N ILE A 54 -2.89 -12.18 -11.76
CA ILE A 54 -3.87 -12.78 -12.67
C ILE A 54 -3.11 -13.36 -13.85
N LEU A 55 -2.97 -14.68 -13.89
CA LEU A 55 -2.24 -15.39 -14.94
C LEU A 55 -3.04 -15.52 -16.24
N GLY A 56 -4.36 -15.61 -16.11
CA GLY A 56 -5.28 -15.73 -17.23
C GLY A 56 -6.73 -15.65 -16.80
N THR A 57 -7.60 -15.30 -17.75
CA THR A 57 -9.05 -15.28 -17.60
C THR A 57 -9.66 -16.12 -18.71
N VAL A 58 -10.28 -17.22 -18.37
CA VAL A 58 -10.86 -18.16 -19.33
C VAL A 58 -12.37 -18.23 -19.19
N VAL A 59 -13.05 -18.50 -20.28
CA VAL A 59 -14.51 -18.53 -20.33
C VAL A 59 -14.97 -19.93 -20.67
N CYS A 60 -15.86 -20.51 -19.87
CA CYS A 60 -16.38 -21.85 -20.09
C CYS A 60 -17.63 -21.92 -20.97
N THR A 61 -18.18 -20.75 -21.36
CA THR A 61 -19.29 -20.66 -22.33
C THR A 61 -18.79 -20.34 -23.73
N ARG A 62 -19.50 -20.77 -24.76
CA ARG A 62 -19.25 -20.43 -26.15
C ARG A 62 -20.00 -19.14 -26.61
N GLY A 63 -20.63 -18.41 -25.70
CA GLY A 63 -21.42 -17.22 -26.00
C GLY A 63 -20.55 -16.02 -26.41
N ALA A 64 -20.97 -15.30 -27.48
CA ALA A 64 -20.22 -14.15 -27.99
C ALA A 64 -19.99 -13.02 -26.98
N PRO A 65 -20.93 -12.62 -26.10
CA PRO A 65 -20.69 -11.50 -25.20
C PRO A 65 -19.81 -11.84 -24.00
N SER A 66 -19.71 -13.11 -23.58
CA SER A 66 -18.99 -13.51 -22.36
C SER A 66 -17.52 -13.15 -22.41
N LEU A 67 -16.81 -13.54 -23.46
CA LEU A 67 -15.40 -13.19 -23.65
C LEU A 67 -15.20 -11.70 -23.85
N GLY A 68 -16.07 -11.03 -24.60
CA GLY A 68 -16.02 -9.59 -24.80
C GLY A 68 -16.16 -8.81 -23.47
N MET A 69 -17.01 -9.26 -22.56
CA MET A 69 -17.12 -8.65 -21.22
C MET A 69 -15.85 -8.84 -20.40
N VAL A 70 -15.24 -10.03 -20.41
CA VAL A 70 -13.93 -10.27 -19.76
C VAL A 70 -12.87 -9.31 -20.31
N GLU A 71 -12.78 -9.15 -21.64
CA GLU A 71 -11.83 -8.25 -22.27
C GLU A 71 -12.07 -6.77 -21.92
N ILE A 72 -13.34 -6.34 -21.88
CA ILE A 72 -13.71 -4.98 -21.47
C ILE A 72 -13.26 -4.71 -20.03
N ILE A 73 -13.51 -5.64 -19.10
CA ILE A 73 -13.14 -5.46 -17.69
C ILE A 73 -11.61 -5.49 -17.54
N ASN A 74 -10.91 -6.45 -18.15
CA ASN A 74 -9.45 -6.50 -18.15
C ASN A 74 -8.83 -5.18 -18.67
N ALA A 75 -9.37 -4.63 -19.75
CA ALA A 75 -8.91 -3.37 -20.33
C ALA A 75 -9.24 -2.17 -19.44
N PHE A 76 -10.42 -2.13 -18.81
CA PHE A 76 -10.81 -1.08 -17.88
C PHE A 76 -9.83 -0.98 -16.71
N TYR A 77 -9.40 -2.11 -16.14
CA TYR A 77 -8.37 -2.16 -15.08
C TYR A 77 -6.93 -2.03 -15.60
N GLY A 78 -6.73 -1.66 -16.87
CA GLY A 78 -5.40 -1.43 -17.44
C GLY A 78 -4.59 -2.69 -17.73
N ARG A 79 -5.24 -3.86 -17.80
CA ARG A 79 -4.60 -5.16 -18.03
C ARG A 79 -5.11 -5.88 -19.31
N PRO A 80 -5.14 -5.20 -20.48
CA PRO A 80 -5.65 -5.82 -21.72
C PRO A 80 -4.74 -6.94 -22.26
N GLY A 81 -3.60 -7.19 -21.62
CA GLY A 81 -2.64 -8.23 -22.00
C GLY A 81 -2.80 -9.53 -21.21
N ILE A 82 -3.75 -9.64 -20.28
CA ILE A 82 -4.03 -10.91 -19.59
C ILE A 82 -4.42 -11.97 -20.63
N PRO A 83 -3.78 -13.17 -20.63
CA PRO A 83 -4.17 -14.26 -21.50
C PRO A 83 -5.65 -14.62 -21.33
N VAL A 84 -6.34 -14.77 -22.47
CA VAL A 84 -7.76 -15.18 -22.49
C VAL A 84 -7.90 -16.49 -23.26
N GLY A 85 -8.95 -17.23 -22.94
CA GLY A 85 -9.30 -18.46 -23.66
C GLY A 85 -10.80 -18.73 -23.56
N VAL A 86 -11.36 -19.41 -24.55
CA VAL A 86 -12.79 -19.73 -24.60
C VAL A 86 -12.99 -21.21 -24.84
N ASN A 87 -14.03 -21.77 -24.21
CA ASN A 87 -14.47 -23.13 -24.46
C ASN A 87 -15.00 -23.26 -25.89
N ARG A 88 -14.53 -24.26 -26.64
CA ARG A 88 -14.99 -24.55 -27.99
C ARG A 88 -15.87 -25.80 -28.10
N GLU A 89 -16.04 -26.54 -27.04
CA GLU A 89 -16.90 -27.71 -27.02
C GLU A 89 -18.37 -27.29 -27.07
N LEU A 90 -19.17 -28.00 -27.86
CA LEU A 90 -20.54 -27.64 -28.16
C LEU A 90 -21.55 -28.05 -27.05
N GLY A 91 -21.09 -28.56 -25.92
CA GLY A 91 -21.95 -29.12 -24.86
C GLY A 91 -23.01 -28.16 -24.29
N ILE A 92 -22.74 -26.86 -24.28
CA ILE A 92 -23.63 -25.86 -23.70
C ILE A 92 -23.94 -24.83 -24.77
N GLY A 93 -25.01 -25.05 -25.50
CA GLY A 93 -25.54 -24.12 -26.48
C GLY A 93 -26.10 -22.85 -25.80
N PRO A 94 -26.39 -21.80 -26.58
CA PRO A 94 -27.10 -20.65 -26.05
C PRO A 94 -28.40 -21.11 -25.42
N LEU A 95 -28.68 -20.63 -24.21
CA LEU A 95 -29.94 -20.92 -23.52
C LEU A 95 -31.13 -20.62 -24.47
N LYS A 96 -32.17 -21.43 -24.39
CA LYS A 96 -33.38 -21.26 -25.22
C LYS A 96 -34.04 -19.91 -25.01
N GLU A 97 -33.81 -19.28 -23.87
CA GLU A 97 -34.24 -17.93 -23.52
C GLU A 97 -32.99 -17.11 -23.16
N PRO A 98 -32.74 -15.95 -23.77
CA PRO A 98 -31.64 -15.09 -23.36
C PRO A 98 -31.89 -14.59 -21.93
N GLN A 99 -30.98 -14.92 -21.04
CA GLN A 99 -30.97 -14.40 -19.67
C GLN A 99 -30.85 -12.87 -19.70
N ARG A 100 -31.36 -12.18 -18.68
CA ARG A 100 -31.33 -10.71 -18.62
C ARG A 100 -29.90 -10.16 -18.69
N SER A 101 -28.95 -10.80 -17.99
CA SER A 101 -27.54 -10.42 -18.00
C SER A 101 -26.89 -10.58 -19.38
N TYR A 102 -27.27 -11.61 -20.14
CA TYR A 102 -26.80 -11.78 -21.51
C TYR A 102 -27.13 -10.57 -22.41
N ALA A 103 -28.34 -10.01 -22.30
CA ALA A 103 -28.72 -8.82 -23.06
C ALA A 103 -27.91 -7.59 -22.63
N ILE A 104 -27.61 -7.46 -21.32
CA ILE A 104 -26.73 -6.41 -20.80
C ILE A 104 -25.34 -6.55 -21.40
N TYR A 105 -24.77 -7.76 -21.40
CA TYR A 105 -23.45 -8.02 -21.94
C TYR A 105 -23.33 -7.76 -23.45
N LEU A 106 -24.36 -8.14 -24.21
CA LEU A 106 -24.42 -7.81 -25.65
C LEU A 106 -24.35 -6.31 -25.90
N ASP A 107 -25.10 -5.54 -25.16
CA ASP A 107 -25.11 -4.09 -25.28
C ASP A 107 -23.77 -3.46 -24.85
N MET A 108 -23.16 -3.98 -23.77
CA MET A 108 -21.86 -3.55 -23.31
C MET A 108 -20.76 -3.85 -24.35
N VAL A 109 -20.75 -5.05 -24.95
CA VAL A 109 -19.80 -5.43 -25.98
C VAL A 109 -19.96 -4.57 -27.23
N LYS A 110 -21.19 -4.29 -27.67
CA LYS A 110 -21.46 -3.34 -28.78
C LYS A 110 -20.95 -1.93 -28.48
N ALA A 111 -21.22 -1.43 -27.29
CA ALA A 111 -20.80 -0.08 -26.88
C ALA A 111 -19.27 0.05 -26.74
N ASN A 112 -18.56 -1.04 -26.52
CA ASN A 112 -17.10 -1.08 -26.31
C ASN A 112 -16.36 -1.87 -27.40
N ALA A 113 -16.90 -1.95 -28.61
CA ALA A 113 -16.34 -2.75 -29.71
C ALA A 113 -14.86 -2.44 -30.04
N GLY A 114 -14.41 -1.20 -29.80
CA GLY A 114 -13.01 -0.80 -30.00
C GLY A 114 -12.02 -1.39 -28.97
N VAL A 115 -12.52 -1.97 -27.88
CA VAL A 115 -11.72 -2.59 -26.81
C VAL A 115 -11.69 -4.13 -26.95
N VAL A 116 -12.74 -4.71 -27.52
CA VAL A 116 -12.91 -6.16 -27.69
C VAL A 116 -11.98 -6.66 -28.80
N LYS A 117 -11.05 -7.55 -28.45
CA LYS A 117 -10.08 -8.14 -29.39
C LYS A 117 -10.64 -9.36 -30.12
N HIS A 118 -11.50 -10.11 -29.46
CA HIS A 118 -12.07 -11.35 -29.97
C HIS A 118 -13.60 -11.24 -30.05
N PRO A 119 -14.15 -10.68 -31.13
CA PRO A 119 -15.59 -10.41 -31.26
C PRO A 119 -16.43 -11.70 -31.38
N THR A 120 -15.81 -12.82 -31.66
CA THR A 120 -16.45 -14.14 -31.68
C THR A 120 -15.58 -15.17 -30.97
N SER A 121 -16.18 -16.23 -30.45
CA SER A 121 -15.46 -17.35 -29.84
C SER A 121 -14.44 -18.00 -30.78
N ASP A 122 -14.70 -17.98 -32.09
CA ASP A 122 -13.84 -18.63 -33.08
C ASP A 122 -12.52 -17.88 -33.32
N THR A 123 -12.48 -16.60 -32.99
CA THR A 123 -11.26 -15.76 -33.11
C THR A 123 -10.38 -15.81 -31.85
N ALA A 124 -10.88 -16.37 -30.73
CA ALA A 124 -10.17 -16.44 -29.47
C ALA A 124 -9.31 -17.72 -29.37
N PRO A 125 -8.27 -17.74 -28.52
CA PRO A 125 -7.57 -18.97 -28.16
C PRO A 125 -8.51 -19.98 -27.48
N ASP A 126 -8.20 -21.29 -27.65
CA ASP A 126 -8.89 -22.34 -26.90
C ASP A 126 -8.55 -22.26 -25.40
N ALA A 127 -9.56 -22.47 -24.54
CA ALA A 127 -9.37 -22.41 -23.08
C ALA A 127 -8.32 -23.40 -22.58
N ASN A 128 -8.31 -24.66 -23.12
CA ASN A 128 -7.37 -25.68 -22.68
C ASN A 128 -5.93 -25.39 -23.12
N GLU A 129 -5.77 -24.90 -24.34
CA GLU A 129 -4.46 -24.43 -24.83
C GLU A 129 -3.93 -23.32 -23.94
N THR A 130 -4.80 -22.37 -23.56
CA THR A 130 -4.48 -21.25 -22.66
C THR A 130 -4.09 -21.77 -21.26
N TYR A 131 -4.88 -22.67 -20.68
CA TYR A 131 -4.55 -23.30 -19.39
C TYR A 131 -3.19 -24.01 -19.44
N ARG A 132 -2.95 -24.83 -20.46
CA ARG A 132 -1.69 -25.59 -20.58
C ARG A 132 -0.48 -24.68 -20.72
N LYS A 133 -0.56 -23.64 -21.54
CA LYS A 133 0.51 -22.63 -21.69
C LYS A 133 0.83 -21.93 -20.37
N ILE A 134 -0.21 -21.50 -19.66
CA ILE A 134 -0.04 -20.82 -18.37
C ILE A 134 0.58 -21.77 -17.35
N LEU A 135 0.01 -22.97 -17.17
CA LEU A 135 0.47 -23.93 -16.17
C LEU A 135 1.90 -24.39 -16.42
N ALA A 136 2.25 -24.70 -17.68
CA ALA A 136 3.59 -25.13 -18.03
C ALA A 136 4.68 -24.10 -17.66
N ALA A 137 4.37 -22.81 -17.77
CA ALA A 137 5.28 -21.71 -17.49
C ALA A 137 5.44 -21.41 -15.98
N GLN A 138 4.57 -21.95 -15.10
CA GLN A 138 4.61 -21.61 -13.67
C GLN A 138 5.49 -22.56 -12.85
N PRO A 139 6.00 -22.12 -11.67
CA PRO A 139 6.61 -23.00 -10.69
C PRO A 139 5.65 -24.10 -10.21
N ASP A 140 6.21 -25.20 -9.75
CA ASP A 140 5.42 -26.34 -9.24
C ASP A 140 4.62 -25.94 -7.98
N GLY A 141 3.36 -26.38 -7.89
CA GLY A 141 2.48 -26.12 -6.75
C GLY A 141 2.17 -24.65 -6.47
N SER A 142 2.27 -23.77 -7.49
CA SER A 142 2.17 -22.31 -7.29
C SER A 142 0.84 -21.72 -7.75
N VAL A 143 0.08 -22.40 -8.59
CA VAL A 143 -1.13 -21.85 -9.22
C VAL A 143 -2.38 -22.21 -8.44
N THR A 144 -3.23 -21.24 -8.18
CA THR A 144 -4.60 -21.43 -7.69
C THR A 144 -5.56 -21.24 -8.86
N ILE A 145 -6.50 -22.17 -9.05
CA ILE A 145 -7.61 -22.01 -9.99
C ILE A 145 -8.82 -21.51 -9.20
N CYS A 146 -9.49 -20.49 -9.71
CA CYS A 146 -10.77 -19.99 -9.21
C CYS A 146 -11.81 -20.15 -10.33
N SER A 147 -12.73 -21.12 -10.20
CA SER A 147 -13.80 -21.30 -11.16
C SER A 147 -15.14 -20.86 -10.57
N VAL A 148 -15.84 -20.02 -11.33
CA VAL A 148 -17.16 -19.49 -11.00
C VAL A 148 -18.18 -19.78 -12.10
N GLY A 149 -17.86 -20.70 -12.98
CA GLY A 149 -18.72 -21.20 -14.05
C GLY A 149 -18.67 -22.73 -14.16
N PHE A 150 -19.09 -23.24 -15.31
CA PHE A 150 -19.18 -24.67 -15.57
C PHE A 150 -17.81 -25.33 -15.63
N THR A 151 -17.75 -26.60 -15.25
CA THR A 151 -16.51 -27.35 -15.13
C THR A 151 -15.99 -27.94 -16.45
N THR A 152 -16.62 -27.65 -17.57
CA THR A 152 -16.26 -28.19 -18.91
C THR A 152 -14.79 -27.97 -19.26
N ASN A 153 -14.27 -26.75 -19.04
CA ASN A 153 -12.84 -26.45 -19.29
C ASN A 153 -11.93 -27.33 -18.43
N LEU A 154 -12.29 -27.54 -17.17
CA LEU A 154 -11.46 -28.28 -16.20
C LEU A 154 -11.47 -29.81 -16.51
N ARG A 155 -12.64 -30.38 -16.90
CA ARG A 155 -12.68 -31.73 -17.42
C ARG A 155 -11.79 -31.87 -18.65
N ARG A 156 -11.99 -31.01 -19.65
CA ARG A 156 -11.18 -31.03 -20.89
C ARG A 156 -9.68 -30.90 -20.59
N LEU A 157 -9.31 -30.04 -19.63
CA LEU A 157 -7.91 -29.90 -19.21
C LEU A 157 -7.34 -31.22 -18.68
N LEU A 158 -8.08 -31.91 -17.81
CA LEU A 158 -7.63 -33.20 -17.27
C LEU A 158 -7.47 -34.30 -18.35
N GLU A 159 -8.27 -34.25 -19.42
CA GLU A 159 -8.29 -35.21 -20.51
C GLU A 159 -7.27 -34.89 -21.64
N THR A 160 -6.57 -33.73 -21.57
CA THR A 160 -5.58 -33.41 -22.60
C THR A 160 -4.37 -34.32 -22.57
N PRO A 161 -3.92 -34.86 -23.73
CA PRO A 161 -2.67 -35.60 -23.83
C PRO A 161 -1.46 -34.72 -23.65
N ALA A 162 -0.26 -35.29 -23.48
CA ALA A 162 1.00 -34.62 -23.65
C ALA A 162 1.11 -34.04 -25.07
N ASP A 163 1.69 -32.83 -25.18
CA ASP A 163 1.78 -32.08 -26.42
C ASP A 163 3.07 -31.24 -26.50
N ALA A 164 3.19 -30.35 -27.50
CA ALA A 164 4.32 -29.46 -27.68
C ALA A 164 4.42 -28.39 -26.56
N ILE A 165 3.34 -28.11 -25.84
CA ILE A 165 3.33 -27.16 -24.72
C ILE A 165 3.92 -27.80 -23.45
N SER A 166 3.59 -29.08 -23.22
CA SER A 166 4.07 -29.79 -22.03
C SER A 166 4.18 -31.31 -22.31
N PRO A 167 5.28 -31.95 -21.89
CA PRO A 167 5.42 -33.39 -21.95
C PRO A 167 4.50 -34.15 -20.97
N LEU A 168 3.81 -33.41 -20.07
CA LEU A 168 2.83 -33.98 -19.16
C LEU A 168 1.43 -33.94 -19.78
N ASP A 169 0.64 -34.99 -19.59
CA ASP A 169 -0.80 -34.92 -19.82
C ASP A 169 -1.45 -33.90 -18.85
N GLY A 170 -2.73 -33.58 -19.09
CA GLY A 170 -3.42 -32.56 -18.33
C GLY A 170 -3.52 -32.86 -16.83
N LYS A 171 -3.80 -34.10 -16.46
CA LYS A 171 -3.90 -34.51 -15.06
C LYS A 171 -2.56 -34.42 -14.33
N ALA A 172 -1.48 -34.87 -14.95
CA ALA A 172 -0.14 -34.78 -14.40
C ALA A 172 0.35 -33.30 -14.33
N LEU A 173 -0.01 -32.48 -15.32
CA LEU A 173 0.31 -31.07 -15.32
C LEU A 173 -0.41 -30.33 -14.18
N VAL A 174 -1.70 -30.59 -13.98
CA VAL A 174 -2.49 -30.06 -12.86
C VAL A 174 -1.90 -30.52 -11.53
N ALA A 175 -1.64 -31.81 -11.36
CA ALA A 175 -1.04 -32.36 -10.13
C ALA A 175 0.31 -31.70 -9.78
N LYS A 176 1.10 -31.34 -10.78
CA LYS A 176 2.41 -30.72 -10.60
C LYS A 176 2.33 -29.21 -10.33
N LYS A 177 1.43 -28.50 -11.00
CA LYS A 177 1.44 -27.02 -11.05
C LYS A 177 0.39 -26.36 -10.16
N VAL A 178 -0.75 -27.02 -9.95
CA VAL A 178 -1.88 -26.45 -9.23
C VAL A 178 -1.75 -26.72 -7.73
N LYS A 179 -1.81 -25.64 -6.94
CA LYS A 179 -1.81 -25.69 -5.48
C LYS A 179 -3.18 -26.06 -4.91
N ALA A 180 -4.23 -25.46 -5.47
CA ALA A 180 -5.61 -25.65 -5.03
C ALA A 180 -6.59 -25.17 -6.11
N TRP A 181 -7.80 -25.69 -6.07
CA TRP A 181 -8.94 -25.23 -6.84
C TRP A 181 -10.03 -24.72 -5.90
N TYR A 182 -10.51 -23.49 -6.11
CA TYR A 182 -11.67 -22.91 -5.46
C TYR A 182 -12.83 -22.88 -6.47
N ALA A 183 -13.97 -23.48 -6.11
CA ALA A 183 -15.08 -23.67 -7.02
C ALA A 183 -16.40 -23.16 -6.42
N MET A 184 -17.10 -22.30 -7.16
CA MET A 184 -18.51 -22.02 -6.94
C MET A 184 -19.33 -23.11 -7.66
N ALA A 185 -19.63 -24.22 -6.97
CA ALA A 185 -20.21 -25.40 -7.63
C ALA A 185 -20.90 -26.40 -6.69
N CYS A 186 -21.33 -26.00 -5.49
CA CYS A 186 -21.82 -26.91 -4.47
C CYS A 186 -23.16 -26.44 -3.88
N ARG A 187 -24.07 -27.39 -3.65
CA ARG A 187 -25.21 -27.19 -2.75
C ARG A 187 -25.06 -28.15 -1.57
N PHE A 188 -24.67 -27.61 -0.44
CA PHE A 188 -24.36 -28.42 0.74
C PHE A 188 -25.59 -28.63 1.63
N PRO A 189 -25.83 -29.87 2.17
CA PRO A 189 -25.01 -31.07 1.98
C PRO A 189 -25.33 -31.83 0.69
N ASP A 190 -26.43 -31.58 0.04
CA ASP A 190 -26.86 -32.18 -1.23
C ASP A 190 -27.78 -31.25 -2.01
N GLY A 191 -27.86 -31.45 -3.31
CA GLY A 191 -28.73 -30.68 -4.19
C GLY A 191 -28.18 -30.54 -5.59
N ILE A 192 -28.81 -29.67 -6.38
CA ILE A 192 -28.32 -29.26 -7.70
C ILE A 192 -27.95 -27.79 -7.58
N GLU A 193 -26.69 -27.51 -7.83
CA GLU A 193 -26.17 -26.15 -7.99
C GLU A 193 -26.04 -25.88 -9.49
N TYR A 194 -26.17 -24.59 -9.91
CA TYR A 194 -26.29 -24.25 -11.34
C TYR A 194 -25.04 -24.64 -12.14
N ASN A 195 -23.85 -24.30 -11.67
CA ASN A 195 -22.61 -24.58 -12.38
C ASN A 195 -22.31 -26.06 -12.49
N SER A 196 -22.49 -26.80 -11.41
CA SER A 196 -22.33 -28.25 -11.42
C SER A 196 -23.45 -28.99 -12.20
N GLY A 197 -24.64 -28.40 -12.24
CA GLY A 197 -25.81 -28.99 -12.89
C GLY A 197 -25.88 -28.76 -14.40
N THR A 198 -25.33 -27.62 -14.87
CA THR A 198 -25.39 -27.26 -16.29
C THR A 198 -24.58 -28.22 -17.18
N ASP A 199 -23.44 -28.72 -16.68
CA ASP A 199 -22.66 -29.77 -17.32
C ASP A 199 -22.30 -30.84 -16.27
N GLY A 200 -23.31 -31.65 -15.91
CA GLY A 200 -23.19 -32.66 -14.85
C GLY A 200 -22.15 -33.72 -15.14
N GLU A 201 -21.96 -34.10 -16.40
CA GLU A 201 -20.94 -35.09 -16.81
C GLU A 201 -19.53 -34.53 -16.62
N SER A 202 -19.27 -33.30 -17.09
CA SER A 202 -17.99 -32.66 -16.88
C SER A 202 -17.72 -32.45 -15.40
N SER A 203 -18.74 -32.05 -14.62
CA SER A 203 -18.63 -31.87 -13.18
C SER A 203 -18.26 -33.16 -12.46
N LYS A 204 -18.88 -34.28 -12.83
CA LYS A 204 -18.54 -35.60 -12.29
C LYS A 204 -17.07 -35.93 -12.54
N ILE A 205 -16.63 -35.85 -13.79
CA ILE A 205 -15.27 -36.22 -14.17
C ILE A 205 -14.25 -35.29 -13.52
N ALA A 206 -14.49 -33.96 -13.56
CA ALA A 206 -13.56 -33.00 -13.01
C ALA A 206 -13.37 -33.19 -11.50
N PHE A 207 -14.45 -33.26 -10.73
CA PHE A 207 -14.33 -33.35 -9.26
C PHE A 207 -13.81 -34.71 -8.79
N GLU A 208 -14.19 -35.81 -9.45
CA GLU A 208 -13.70 -37.14 -9.08
C GLU A 208 -12.22 -37.38 -9.44
N ALA A 209 -11.76 -36.77 -10.54
CA ALA A 209 -10.40 -36.98 -11.03
C ALA A 209 -9.38 -35.91 -10.61
N TRP A 210 -9.82 -34.82 -9.97
CA TRP A 210 -8.94 -33.69 -9.64
C TRP A 210 -7.87 -34.09 -8.63
N PRO A 211 -6.57 -33.83 -8.91
CA PRO A 211 -5.49 -34.39 -8.11
C PRO A 211 -5.05 -33.51 -6.92
N THR A 212 -5.57 -32.29 -6.78
CA THR A 212 -5.18 -31.34 -5.73
C THR A 212 -6.39 -30.94 -4.87
N PRO A 213 -6.22 -30.28 -3.71
CA PRO A 213 -7.33 -29.86 -2.86
C PRO A 213 -8.36 -29.01 -3.59
N VAL A 214 -9.66 -29.29 -3.39
CA VAL A 214 -10.78 -28.51 -3.91
C VAL A 214 -11.56 -27.90 -2.76
N TYR A 215 -11.77 -26.57 -2.83
CA TYR A 215 -12.54 -25.79 -1.87
C TYR A 215 -13.82 -25.30 -2.52
N PHE A 216 -14.97 -25.68 -1.97
CA PHE A 216 -16.28 -25.34 -2.51
C PHE A 216 -16.90 -24.18 -1.74
N LEU A 217 -17.35 -23.14 -2.46
CA LEU A 217 -18.34 -22.24 -1.92
C LEU A 217 -19.73 -22.87 -2.08
N ASP A 218 -20.48 -22.94 -0.98
CA ASP A 218 -21.84 -23.42 -0.98
C ASP A 218 -22.81 -22.35 -1.50
N PHE A 219 -23.75 -22.74 -2.36
CA PHE A 219 -24.81 -21.88 -2.90
C PHE A 219 -25.53 -21.09 -1.80
N THR A 220 -25.89 -21.75 -0.69
CA THR A 220 -26.65 -21.10 0.41
C THR A 220 -25.78 -20.07 1.16
N TYR A 221 -24.45 -20.21 1.14
CA TYR A 221 -23.57 -19.18 1.66
C TYR A 221 -23.61 -17.91 0.80
N GLY A 222 -23.37 -18.06 -0.50
CA GLY A 222 -23.30 -16.92 -1.43
C GLY A 222 -24.63 -16.16 -1.58
N VAL A 223 -25.77 -16.86 -1.58
CA VAL A 223 -27.08 -16.21 -1.70
C VAL A 223 -27.41 -15.24 -0.59
N GLU A 224 -26.86 -15.46 0.62
CA GLU A 224 -27.07 -14.60 1.77
C GLU A 224 -26.04 -13.46 1.90
N VAL A 225 -24.95 -13.50 1.15
CA VAL A 225 -24.00 -12.39 1.05
C VAL A 225 -24.50 -11.43 -0.03
N LYS A 226 -24.75 -10.17 0.32
CA LYS A 226 -25.27 -9.16 -0.61
C LYS A 226 -24.21 -8.12 -0.91
N CYS A 227 -24.07 -7.77 -2.21
CA CYS A 227 -23.11 -6.77 -2.71
C CYS A 227 -23.63 -6.00 -3.93
N GLY A 228 -22.84 -5.06 -4.43
CA GLY A 228 -23.04 -4.36 -5.69
C GLY A 228 -23.70 -2.99 -5.60
N VAL A 229 -24.30 -2.62 -4.46
CA VAL A 229 -24.91 -1.28 -4.29
C VAL A 229 -23.87 -0.16 -4.35
N PRO A 230 -22.71 -0.23 -3.65
CA PRO A 230 -21.70 0.82 -3.73
C PRO A 230 -21.13 1.02 -5.14
N VAL A 231 -20.84 -0.05 -5.87
CA VAL A 231 -20.32 0.07 -7.24
C VAL A 231 -21.36 0.63 -8.20
N SER A 232 -22.64 0.27 -8.06
CA SER A 232 -23.72 0.80 -8.89
C SER A 232 -23.94 2.32 -8.75
N ASN A 233 -23.51 2.90 -7.62
CA ASN A 233 -23.61 4.32 -7.30
C ASN A 233 -22.35 5.14 -7.69
N ARG A 234 -21.38 4.54 -8.34
CA ARG A 234 -20.18 5.23 -8.81
C ARG A 234 -20.52 6.26 -9.89
N THR A 235 -19.70 7.32 -10.00
CA THR A 235 -20.01 8.50 -10.84
C THR A 235 -18.97 8.79 -11.92
N GLU A 236 -17.94 7.94 -12.08
CA GLU A 236 -16.94 8.11 -13.14
C GLU A 236 -17.60 8.09 -14.53
N ALA A 237 -17.01 8.80 -15.49
CA ALA A 237 -17.52 8.87 -16.85
C ALA A 237 -17.61 7.48 -17.52
N VAL A 238 -16.59 6.63 -17.31
CA VAL A 238 -16.52 5.28 -17.86
C VAL A 238 -16.28 4.28 -16.73
N ASN A 239 -17.21 3.37 -16.51
CA ASN A 239 -17.05 2.25 -15.58
C ASN A 239 -17.98 1.10 -15.98
N PRO A 240 -17.48 0.09 -16.71
CA PRO A 240 -18.30 -1.01 -17.19
C PRO A 240 -18.88 -1.86 -16.07
N VAL A 241 -18.21 -2.00 -14.94
CA VAL A 241 -18.71 -2.74 -13.77
C VAL A 241 -19.93 -2.03 -13.19
N ARG A 242 -19.83 -0.70 -12.96
CA ARG A 242 -20.97 0.13 -12.54
C ARG A 242 -22.15 0.00 -13.50
N ASP A 243 -21.88 0.09 -14.80
CA ASP A 243 -22.96 0.14 -15.79
C ASP A 243 -23.74 -1.18 -15.84
N VAL A 244 -23.02 -2.32 -15.72
CA VAL A 244 -23.67 -3.62 -15.58
C VAL A 244 -24.45 -3.70 -14.27
N PHE A 245 -23.86 -3.42 -13.12
CA PHE A 245 -24.54 -3.52 -11.83
C PHE A 245 -25.72 -2.59 -11.71
N LYS A 246 -25.60 -1.35 -12.15
CA LYS A 246 -26.70 -0.37 -12.12
C LYS A 246 -27.91 -0.82 -12.95
N ARG A 247 -27.68 -1.39 -14.13
CA ARG A 247 -28.74 -1.90 -14.99
C ARG A 247 -29.31 -3.21 -14.44
N ALA A 248 -28.45 -4.15 -14.09
CA ALA A 248 -28.86 -5.47 -13.60
C ALA A 248 -29.67 -5.39 -12.30
N LEU A 249 -29.19 -4.66 -11.28
CA LEU A 249 -29.93 -4.49 -10.02
C LEU A 249 -31.35 -3.95 -10.26
N ARG A 250 -31.52 -3.03 -11.21
CA ARG A 250 -32.84 -2.51 -11.58
C ARG A 250 -33.70 -3.57 -12.26
N GLU A 251 -33.15 -4.30 -13.24
CA GLU A 251 -33.89 -5.32 -13.99
C GLU A 251 -34.27 -6.53 -13.11
N TYR A 252 -33.42 -6.86 -12.13
CA TYR A 252 -33.68 -7.91 -11.14
C TYR A 252 -34.54 -7.44 -9.95
N LYS A 253 -34.86 -6.14 -9.85
CA LYS A 253 -35.59 -5.51 -8.72
C LYS A 253 -34.87 -5.61 -7.37
N GLU A 254 -33.55 -5.48 -7.42
CA GLU A 254 -32.64 -5.57 -6.27
C GLU A 254 -31.98 -4.22 -5.94
N GLU A 255 -32.46 -3.12 -6.52
CA GLU A 255 -31.97 -1.77 -6.24
C GLU A 255 -31.98 -1.49 -4.72
N GLY A 256 -30.86 -1.01 -4.19
CA GLY A 256 -30.68 -0.74 -2.77
C GLY A 256 -30.54 -1.98 -1.87
N LYS A 257 -30.75 -3.20 -2.39
CA LYS A 257 -30.64 -4.46 -1.63
C LYS A 257 -29.33 -5.19 -1.90
N GLY A 258 -28.80 -5.04 -3.11
CA GLY A 258 -27.64 -5.79 -3.60
C GLY A 258 -27.99 -7.18 -4.12
N HIS A 259 -27.14 -7.70 -4.98
CA HIS A 259 -27.22 -9.06 -5.52
C HIS A 259 -26.52 -10.07 -4.61
N ALA A 260 -26.79 -11.35 -4.80
CA ALA A 260 -26.03 -12.42 -4.15
C ALA A 260 -24.59 -12.45 -4.68
N ALA A 261 -23.65 -12.72 -3.82
CA ALA A 261 -22.21 -12.63 -4.11
C ALA A 261 -21.55 -14.02 -4.11
N TRP A 262 -21.99 -14.90 -5.00
CA TRP A 262 -21.43 -16.26 -5.07
C TRP A 262 -19.98 -16.22 -5.56
N ASP A 263 -19.77 -15.54 -6.65
CA ASP A 263 -18.52 -15.55 -7.39
C ASP A 263 -17.46 -14.65 -6.72
N GLU A 264 -17.85 -13.48 -6.27
CA GLU A 264 -16.96 -12.56 -5.58
C GLU A 264 -16.40 -13.14 -4.28
N VAL A 265 -17.25 -13.88 -3.54
CA VAL A 265 -16.84 -14.59 -2.32
C VAL A 265 -15.88 -15.72 -2.62
N THR A 266 -16.06 -16.43 -3.73
CA THR A 266 -15.16 -17.47 -4.20
C THR A 266 -13.80 -16.89 -4.56
N VAL A 267 -13.76 -15.76 -5.27
CA VAL A 267 -12.53 -15.01 -5.57
C VAL A 267 -11.83 -14.55 -4.29
N LEU A 268 -12.57 -13.99 -3.34
CA LEU A 268 -12.01 -13.56 -2.05
C LEU A 268 -11.33 -14.70 -1.31
N ALA A 269 -11.97 -15.87 -1.27
CA ALA A 269 -11.41 -17.07 -0.66
C ALA A 269 -10.18 -17.61 -1.42
N ALA A 270 -10.21 -17.60 -2.75
CA ALA A 270 -9.12 -18.09 -3.59
C ALA A 270 -7.85 -17.25 -3.45
N VAL A 271 -7.99 -15.93 -3.35
CA VAL A 271 -6.84 -15.03 -3.25
C VAL A 271 -6.30 -14.95 -1.82
N ARG A 272 -7.17 -14.71 -0.83
CA ARG A 272 -6.76 -14.46 0.55
C ARG A 272 -6.64 -15.72 1.41
N GLY A 273 -7.03 -16.87 0.85
CA GLY A 273 -7.13 -18.12 1.58
C GLY A 273 -8.40 -18.19 2.45
N TRP A 274 -8.90 -19.40 2.62
CA TRP A 274 -10.12 -19.64 3.40
C TRP A 274 -9.97 -19.29 4.90
N GLN A 275 -8.79 -19.52 5.48
CA GLN A 275 -8.55 -19.41 6.93
C GLN A 275 -8.94 -18.04 7.51
N ARG A 276 -8.91 -17.03 6.69
CA ARG A 276 -9.19 -15.65 7.14
C ARG A 276 -10.67 -15.42 7.42
N TYR A 277 -11.55 -15.94 6.57
CA TYR A 277 -12.99 -15.61 6.60
C TYR A 277 -13.89 -16.80 6.82
N PHE A 278 -13.38 -18.02 6.63
CA PHE A 278 -14.17 -19.24 6.61
C PHE A 278 -13.60 -20.26 7.59
N ASN A 279 -14.48 -21.15 8.07
CA ASN A 279 -14.11 -22.48 8.50
C ASN A 279 -14.26 -23.43 7.32
N THR A 280 -13.81 -24.68 7.45
CA THR A 280 -14.01 -25.72 6.43
C THR A 280 -14.52 -26.99 7.06
N GLU A 281 -15.38 -27.69 6.33
CA GLU A 281 -15.65 -29.11 6.60
C GLU A 281 -14.97 -29.95 5.52
N ARG A 282 -14.17 -30.94 5.94
CA ARG A 282 -13.44 -31.84 5.04
C ARG A 282 -14.29 -33.08 4.70
N GLY A 283 -14.28 -33.48 3.42
CA GLY A 283 -15.09 -34.58 2.96
C GLY A 283 -14.81 -34.98 1.53
N ARG A 284 -15.82 -35.62 0.95
CA ARG A 284 -15.90 -36.01 -0.46
C ARG A 284 -17.15 -35.40 -1.07
N PHE A 285 -16.97 -34.64 -2.13
CA PHE A 285 -18.03 -34.18 -3.00
C PHE A 285 -18.17 -35.17 -4.17
N ALA A 286 -19.39 -35.57 -4.50
CA ALA A 286 -19.66 -36.42 -5.63
C ALA A 286 -20.88 -35.93 -6.40
N ILE A 287 -20.85 -36.06 -7.72
CA ILE A 287 -22.02 -35.87 -8.58
C ILE A 287 -22.71 -37.23 -8.70
N VAL A 288 -23.96 -37.34 -8.23
CA VAL A 288 -24.69 -38.61 -8.06
C VAL A 288 -25.67 -38.94 -9.19
N ASP A 289 -25.95 -37.97 -10.08
CA ASP A 289 -26.78 -38.20 -11.25
C ASP A 289 -26.36 -37.35 -12.46
N ALA A 290 -26.92 -37.65 -13.62
CA ALA A 290 -26.64 -36.94 -14.87
C ALA A 290 -27.13 -35.45 -14.89
N LYS A 291 -27.96 -35.05 -13.93
CA LYS A 291 -28.43 -33.68 -13.78
C LYS A 291 -27.49 -32.83 -12.92
N GLY A 292 -26.37 -33.40 -12.53
CA GLY A 292 -25.38 -32.71 -11.70
C GLY A 292 -25.77 -32.58 -10.22
N LYS A 293 -26.71 -33.41 -9.74
CA LYS A 293 -27.01 -33.45 -8.30
C LYS A 293 -25.77 -33.88 -7.54
N ASN A 294 -25.37 -33.06 -6.58
CA ASN A 294 -24.24 -33.37 -5.70
C ASN A 294 -24.71 -34.03 -4.39
N ALA A 295 -23.80 -34.78 -3.80
CA ALA A 295 -23.88 -35.23 -2.42
C ALA A 295 -22.54 -35.06 -1.73
N TRP A 296 -22.59 -34.71 -0.44
CA TRP A 296 -21.43 -34.55 0.41
C TRP A 296 -21.34 -35.69 1.43
N THR A 297 -20.16 -36.27 1.53
CA THR A 297 -19.85 -37.25 2.58
C THR A 297 -18.68 -36.76 3.42
N LYS A 298 -18.88 -36.63 4.72
CA LYS A 298 -17.83 -36.24 5.65
C LYS A 298 -16.73 -37.30 5.69
N ASP A 299 -15.50 -36.93 5.39
CA ASP A 299 -14.35 -37.85 5.35
C ASP A 299 -13.07 -37.10 5.70
N GLN A 300 -12.42 -37.50 6.78
CA GLN A 300 -11.16 -36.87 7.26
C GLN A 300 -9.97 -37.11 6.32
N ASN A 301 -10.08 -38.08 5.38
CA ASN A 301 -9.07 -38.36 4.37
C ASN A 301 -9.44 -37.83 2.98
N GLY A 302 -10.61 -37.16 2.84
CA GLY A 302 -11.05 -36.56 1.58
C GLY A 302 -10.13 -35.43 1.15
N SER A 303 -10.15 -35.11 -0.15
CA SER A 303 -9.43 -33.96 -0.73
C SER A 303 -10.31 -32.73 -0.96
N HIS A 304 -11.57 -32.81 -0.59
CA HIS A 304 -12.58 -31.78 -0.80
C HIS A 304 -12.91 -31.06 0.52
N TYR A 305 -13.18 -29.76 0.43
CA TYR A 305 -13.48 -28.91 1.57
C TYR A 305 -14.64 -27.97 1.23
N VAL A 306 -15.71 -27.98 2.02
CA VAL A 306 -16.76 -26.98 1.89
C VAL A 306 -16.48 -25.80 2.83
N LEU A 307 -16.60 -24.58 2.33
CA LEU A 307 -16.41 -23.35 3.10
C LEU A 307 -17.66 -23.09 3.95
N THR A 308 -17.46 -22.88 5.24
CA THR A 308 -18.54 -22.62 6.20
C THR A 308 -18.30 -21.29 6.95
N VAL A 309 -19.34 -20.80 7.63
CA VAL A 309 -19.31 -19.48 8.26
C VAL A 309 -18.26 -19.41 9.38
N LYS A 310 -17.36 -18.42 9.30
CA LYS A 310 -16.47 -17.96 10.35
C LYS A 310 -16.69 -16.48 10.60
N THR A 311 -16.58 -15.67 9.56
CA THR A 311 -16.87 -14.23 9.57
C THR A 311 -18.36 -14.03 9.25
N PRO A 312 -19.07 -13.10 9.91
CA PRO A 312 -20.45 -12.78 9.55
C PRO A 312 -20.60 -12.45 8.07
N LYS A 313 -21.61 -13.03 7.40
CA LYS A 313 -21.83 -12.86 5.96
C LYS A 313 -21.97 -11.40 5.54
N ALA A 314 -22.62 -10.56 6.34
CA ALA A 314 -22.74 -9.12 6.08
C ALA A 314 -21.38 -8.38 6.12
N GLU A 315 -20.43 -8.85 6.90
CA GLU A 315 -19.05 -8.30 6.93
C GLU A 315 -18.28 -8.74 5.68
N VAL A 316 -18.44 -9.98 5.24
CA VAL A 316 -17.86 -10.45 3.97
C VAL A 316 -18.43 -9.66 2.80
N GLY A 317 -19.74 -9.39 2.77
CA GLY A 317 -20.38 -8.55 1.76
C GLY A 317 -19.81 -7.13 1.70
N LYS A 318 -19.55 -6.50 2.84
CA LYS A 318 -18.87 -5.18 2.88
C LYS A 318 -17.46 -5.23 2.29
N ILE A 319 -16.70 -6.28 2.57
CA ILE A 319 -15.34 -6.44 2.02
C ILE A 319 -15.40 -6.55 0.50
N VAL A 320 -16.33 -7.33 -0.03
CA VAL A 320 -16.57 -7.47 -1.47
C VAL A 320 -16.97 -6.13 -2.08
N ASP A 321 -17.94 -5.44 -1.50
CA ASP A 321 -18.39 -4.11 -1.95
C ASP A 321 -17.24 -3.09 -2.01
N GLU A 322 -16.39 -3.06 -0.98
CA GLU A 322 -15.22 -2.20 -0.95
C GLU A 322 -14.22 -2.52 -2.07
N LEU A 323 -14.01 -3.80 -2.37
CA LEU A 323 -13.12 -4.24 -3.44
C LEU A 323 -13.69 -3.87 -4.82
N MET A 324 -14.93 -4.22 -5.10
CA MET A 324 -15.60 -3.92 -6.37
C MET A 324 -15.67 -2.42 -6.66
N ALA A 325 -15.86 -1.59 -5.62
CA ALA A 325 -15.94 -0.15 -5.76
C ALA A 325 -14.60 0.54 -6.01
N ARG A 326 -13.46 -0.16 -5.93
CA ARG A 326 -12.13 0.48 -6.02
C ARG A 326 -11.75 0.98 -7.41
N GLY A 327 -12.28 0.49 -8.48
CA GLY A 327 -11.90 0.92 -9.84
C GLY A 327 -10.38 0.86 -10.10
N PRO A 328 -9.93 1.19 -11.33
CA PRO A 328 -8.51 1.19 -11.70
C PRO A 328 -7.74 2.33 -11.04
N MET A 329 -6.43 2.13 -10.86
CA MET A 329 -5.52 3.09 -10.23
C MET A 329 -4.40 3.51 -11.17
N ASP A 330 -3.99 4.77 -11.05
CA ASP A 330 -2.72 5.25 -11.59
C ASP A 330 -1.66 5.15 -10.49
N TRP A 331 -0.56 4.45 -10.78
CA TRP A 331 0.56 4.27 -9.86
C TRP A 331 1.71 5.18 -10.22
N ILE A 332 2.20 5.93 -9.26
CA ILE A 332 3.28 6.90 -9.37
C ILE A 332 4.45 6.41 -8.52
N ASP A 333 5.65 6.33 -9.11
CA ASP A 333 6.87 6.03 -8.36
C ASP A 333 7.20 7.20 -7.43
N GLY A 334 7.71 6.94 -6.23
CA GLY A 334 8.09 7.98 -5.29
C GLY A 334 9.16 8.94 -5.82
N ARG A 335 9.98 8.48 -6.77
CA ARG A 335 11.00 9.31 -7.43
C ARG A 335 10.42 10.41 -8.32
N ASP A 336 9.17 10.23 -8.75
CA ASP A 336 8.44 11.17 -9.59
C ASP A 336 7.51 12.11 -8.77
N LEU A 337 7.40 11.89 -7.46
CA LEU A 337 6.62 12.75 -6.58
C LEU A 337 7.40 14.00 -6.14
N PRO A 338 6.73 15.15 -5.96
CA PRO A 338 7.35 16.32 -5.35
C PRO A 338 7.87 16.01 -3.95
N MET A 339 9.18 16.18 -3.74
CA MET A 339 9.87 15.76 -2.52
C MET A 339 10.59 16.91 -1.83
N GLU A 340 10.54 16.96 -0.50
CA GLU A 340 11.34 17.83 0.37
C GLU A 340 12.26 17.00 1.28
N GLY A 341 13.32 17.64 1.77
CA GLY A 341 14.29 17.01 2.69
C GLY A 341 15.48 16.35 2.02
N ARG A 342 15.41 16.11 0.72
CA ARG A 342 16.50 15.57 -0.07
C ARG A 342 17.42 16.69 -0.56
N ALA A 343 18.66 16.73 -0.06
CA ALA A 343 19.57 17.85 -0.31
C ALA A 343 20.61 17.61 -1.40
N TYR A 344 20.90 16.34 -1.74
CA TYR A 344 21.96 15.98 -2.69
C TYR A 344 21.42 15.14 -3.84
N THR A 345 22.03 15.27 -5.01
CA THR A 345 21.72 14.48 -6.22
C THR A 345 22.81 13.45 -6.54
N ASP A 346 24.04 13.67 -6.07
CA ASP A 346 25.20 12.79 -6.22
C ASP A 346 25.27 11.73 -5.11
N VAL A 347 24.14 11.07 -4.86
CA VAL A 347 23.93 10.06 -3.83
C VAL A 347 24.12 8.65 -4.37
N LYS A 348 24.37 7.66 -3.50
CA LYS A 348 24.47 6.25 -3.90
C LYS A 348 23.11 5.61 -4.14
N ARG A 349 22.10 5.95 -3.31
CA ARG A 349 20.71 5.53 -3.44
C ARG A 349 19.83 6.77 -3.48
N PHE A 350 18.71 6.72 -4.17
CA PHE A 350 17.86 7.90 -4.38
C PHE A 350 17.48 8.63 -3.10
N TYR A 351 17.22 7.91 -2.01
CA TYR A 351 16.80 8.46 -0.71
C TYR A 351 17.96 8.61 0.28
N ASP A 352 19.22 8.60 -0.15
CA ASP A 352 20.36 8.84 0.74
C ASP A 352 20.48 10.33 1.08
N ARG A 353 20.71 10.64 2.36
CA ARG A 353 20.80 12.01 2.89
C ARG A 353 22.18 12.66 2.71
N LEU A 354 23.19 11.93 2.24
CA LEU A 354 24.54 12.45 2.02
C LEU A 354 25.07 12.05 0.64
N PRO A 355 26.00 12.84 0.06
CA PRO A 355 26.62 12.50 -1.21
C PRO A 355 27.48 11.23 -1.10
N ALA A 356 27.59 10.47 -2.20
CA ALA A 356 28.32 9.21 -2.25
C ALA A 356 29.82 9.34 -1.87
N SER A 357 30.39 10.52 -2.06
CA SER A 357 31.80 10.81 -1.70
C SER A 357 32.10 10.66 -0.20
N VAL A 358 31.08 10.74 0.66
CA VAL A 358 31.25 10.57 2.11
C VAL A 358 31.63 9.12 2.47
N GLU A 359 31.24 8.12 1.66
CA GLU A 359 31.55 6.69 1.89
C GLU A 359 33.07 6.43 2.04
N THR A 360 33.87 7.15 1.28
CA THR A 360 35.33 6.97 1.25
C THR A 360 36.11 7.96 2.13
N ASN A 361 35.45 8.95 2.71
CA ASN A 361 36.09 9.92 3.59
C ASN A 361 36.44 9.27 4.94
N LYS A 362 37.75 9.20 5.24
CA LYS A 362 38.28 8.54 6.45
C LYS A 362 38.21 9.41 7.71
N THR A 363 37.95 10.71 7.58
CA THR A 363 37.85 11.65 8.71
C THR A 363 36.43 11.76 9.26
N ILE A 364 35.43 11.36 8.46
CA ILE A 364 34.04 11.31 8.88
C ILE A 364 33.74 9.93 9.48
N ASN A 365 33.08 9.93 10.64
CA ASN A 365 32.68 8.70 11.32
C ASN A 365 31.85 7.79 10.41
N GLY A 366 32.20 6.50 10.32
CA GLY A 366 31.49 5.53 9.50
C GLY A 366 30.01 5.35 9.87
N GLY A 367 29.63 5.64 11.12
CA GLY A 367 28.23 5.67 11.54
C GLY A 367 27.41 6.77 10.86
N VAL A 368 28.03 7.89 10.46
CA VAL A 368 27.38 8.95 9.67
C VAL A 368 27.00 8.39 8.30
N TRP A 369 27.93 7.71 7.63
CA TRP A 369 27.64 7.06 6.35
C TRP A 369 26.61 5.95 6.47
N GLY A 370 26.75 5.04 7.46
CA GLY A 370 25.78 3.96 7.66
C GLY A 370 24.36 4.45 7.87
N GLN A 371 24.20 5.58 8.55
CA GLN A 371 22.88 6.16 8.84
C GLN A 371 22.38 7.14 7.77
N CYS A 372 23.20 7.56 6.81
CA CYS A 372 22.76 8.44 5.74
C CYS A 372 21.70 7.79 4.84
N HIS A 373 21.59 6.46 4.89
CA HIS A 373 20.57 5.68 4.19
C HIS A 373 19.18 5.69 4.86
N HIS A 374 19.07 6.22 6.09
CA HIS A 374 17.78 6.45 6.74
C HIS A 374 17.13 7.70 6.19
N THR A 375 15.79 7.68 6.03
CA THR A 375 15.04 8.73 5.32
C THR A 375 14.46 9.82 6.24
N THR A 376 15.00 9.96 7.45
CA THR A 376 14.51 10.96 8.41
C THR A 376 14.53 12.38 7.82
N GLY A 377 13.43 13.12 7.99
CA GLY A 377 13.25 14.47 7.45
C GLY A 377 12.87 14.54 5.98
N GLU A 378 12.92 13.43 5.26
CA GLU A 378 12.43 13.36 3.89
C GLU A 378 10.91 13.19 3.85
N SER A 379 10.26 13.87 2.92
CA SER A 379 8.80 13.80 2.77
C SER A 379 8.37 14.12 1.34
N PHE A 380 7.23 13.55 0.93
CA PHE A 380 6.52 13.98 -0.28
C PHE A 380 5.51 15.06 0.08
N ARG A 381 5.46 16.14 -0.72
CA ARG A 381 4.53 17.25 -0.52
C ARG A 381 3.89 17.68 -1.83
N PHE A 382 2.58 17.51 -1.92
CA PHE A 382 1.80 17.75 -3.14
C PHE A 382 0.33 18.07 -2.78
N SER A 383 -0.47 18.43 -3.79
CA SER A 383 -1.93 18.42 -3.73
C SER A 383 -2.49 17.39 -4.70
N THR A 384 -3.70 16.89 -4.41
CA THR A 384 -4.41 15.94 -5.28
C THR A 384 -5.91 16.15 -5.19
N ASP A 385 -6.60 15.92 -6.31
CA ASP A 385 -8.07 15.83 -6.34
C ASP A 385 -8.59 14.42 -5.99
N ALA A 386 -7.70 13.46 -5.78
CA ALA A 386 -8.04 12.13 -5.31
C ALA A 386 -8.67 12.18 -3.90
N PRO A 387 -9.77 11.45 -3.66
CA PRO A 387 -10.39 11.39 -2.33
C PRO A 387 -9.64 10.46 -1.37
N TRP A 388 -8.77 9.62 -1.88
CA TRP A 388 -7.95 8.66 -1.14
C TRP A 388 -6.72 8.26 -1.95
N MET A 389 -5.71 7.75 -1.26
CA MET A 389 -4.47 7.25 -1.84
C MET A 389 -4.12 5.89 -1.25
N ARG A 390 -3.40 5.08 -2.02
CA ARG A 390 -2.79 3.85 -1.57
C ARG A 390 -1.28 3.97 -1.65
N LEU A 391 -0.60 3.79 -0.54
CA LEU A 391 0.83 3.93 -0.41
C LEU A 391 1.45 2.55 -0.24
N GLN A 392 2.46 2.24 -1.03
CA GLN A 392 3.25 1.01 -0.92
C GLN A 392 4.70 1.38 -0.71
N TRP A 393 5.37 0.76 0.28
CA TRP A 393 6.80 0.99 0.52
C TRP A 393 7.53 -0.26 0.95
N SER A 394 8.78 -0.35 0.55
CA SER A 394 9.74 -1.36 0.99
C SER A 394 10.94 -0.69 1.64
N LEU A 395 11.51 -1.36 2.63
CA LEU A 395 12.56 -0.86 3.51
C LEU A 395 13.93 -1.42 3.11
N ILE A 396 15.00 -0.71 3.43
CA ILE A 396 16.36 -1.18 3.25
C ILE A 396 16.70 -2.20 4.34
N GLY A 397 16.39 -1.87 5.60
CA GLY A 397 16.68 -2.72 6.76
C GLY A 397 15.53 -3.65 7.12
N SER A 398 15.84 -4.90 7.50
CA SER A 398 14.85 -5.88 7.97
C SER A 398 14.41 -5.67 9.43
N GLY A 399 15.19 -4.95 10.24
CA GLY A 399 14.80 -4.53 11.58
C GLY A 399 13.70 -3.48 11.52
N LEU A 400 12.54 -3.74 12.10
CA LEU A 400 11.37 -2.87 12.00
C LEU A 400 11.21 -1.93 13.18
N SER A 401 11.69 -2.32 14.38
CA SER A 401 11.55 -1.58 15.63
C SER A 401 12.79 -1.71 16.50
N MET A 402 12.92 -0.85 17.47
CA MET A 402 13.88 -0.96 18.57
C MET A 402 13.14 -1.18 19.89
N ASN A 403 13.83 -1.63 20.95
CA ASN A 403 13.20 -1.86 22.26
C ASN A 403 12.55 -0.61 22.88
N HIS A 404 12.99 0.56 22.48
CA HIS A 404 12.51 1.88 22.95
C HIS A 404 11.86 2.72 21.85
N MET A 405 11.71 2.18 20.62
CA MET A 405 11.09 2.87 19.50
C MET A 405 10.19 1.92 18.70
N PRO A 406 8.87 2.23 18.53
CA PRO A 406 7.95 1.37 17.80
C PRO A 406 8.28 1.31 16.31
N ALA A 407 7.79 0.23 15.65
CA ALA A 407 7.93 0.07 14.20
C ALA A 407 7.34 1.25 13.40
N THR A 408 6.28 1.87 13.91
CA THR A 408 5.65 3.05 13.30
C THR A 408 6.56 4.28 13.25
N GLY A 409 7.47 4.42 14.23
CA GLY A 409 8.47 5.49 14.26
C GLY A 409 9.72 5.12 13.48
N MET A 410 10.30 3.94 13.77
CA MET A 410 11.55 3.49 13.15
C MET A 410 11.41 3.30 11.64
N SER A 411 10.37 2.59 11.20
CA SER A 411 10.22 2.04 9.84
C SER A 411 8.90 2.42 9.15
N GLY A 412 8.00 3.11 9.86
CA GLY A 412 6.69 3.54 9.35
C GLY A 412 6.76 4.84 8.56
N ILE A 413 5.65 5.10 7.89
CA ILE A 413 5.36 6.39 7.24
C ILE A 413 4.17 7.02 7.94
N ASP A 414 3.99 8.33 7.85
CA ASP A 414 2.74 8.96 8.26
C ASP A 414 2.28 10.05 7.29
N VAL A 415 0.96 10.30 7.29
CA VAL A 415 0.30 11.19 6.35
C VAL A 415 -0.39 12.32 7.09
N TYR A 416 -0.18 13.51 6.58
CA TYR A 416 -0.84 14.74 7.02
C TYR A 416 -1.58 15.38 5.84
N THR A 417 -2.68 16.06 6.12
CA THR A 417 -3.33 16.99 5.20
C THR A 417 -3.45 18.36 5.86
N TRP A 418 -3.53 19.40 5.07
CA TRP A 418 -3.72 20.76 5.57
C TRP A 418 -5.17 21.20 5.41
N THR A 419 -5.72 21.93 6.39
CA THR A 419 -7.03 22.58 6.28
C THR A 419 -6.91 24.03 6.73
N LYS A 420 -7.74 24.88 6.15
CA LYS A 420 -7.74 26.32 6.47
C LYS A 420 -8.07 26.59 7.94
N GLU A 421 -8.94 25.79 8.53
CA GLU A 421 -9.44 25.97 9.89
C GLU A 421 -8.44 25.51 10.96
N MET A 422 -7.62 24.52 10.63
CA MET A 422 -6.81 23.83 11.64
C MET A 422 -5.33 23.62 11.26
N GLY A 423 -4.90 24.10 10.08
CA GLY A 423 -3.55 23.85 9.59
C GLY A 423 -3.28 22.38 9.27
N TRP A 424 -2.04 21.93 9.49
CA TRP A 424 -1.64 20.54 9.27
C TRP A 424 -2.31 19.58 10.24
N ARG A 425 -3.00 18.56 9.70
CA ARG A 425 -3.73 17.55 10.44
C ARG A 425 -3.18 16.16 10.13
N TYR A 426 -2.96 15.38 11.17
CA TYR A 426 -2.64 13.97 11.06
C TYR A 426 -3.82 13.19 10.45
N CYS A 427 -3.51 12.31 9.47
CA CYS A 427 -4.49 11.44 8.81
C CYS A 427 -4.30 9.97 9.19
N ALA A 428 -3.10 9.44 8.97
CA ALA A 428 -2.85 8.01 9.16
C ALA A 428 -1.37 7.71 9.37
N THR A 429 -1.08 6.54 9.93
CA THR A 429 0.26 5.97 10.07
C THR A 429 0.34 4.61 9.41
N GLY A 430 1.30 4.43 8.52
CA GLY A 430 1.69 3.15 7.98
C GLY A 430 2.43 2.31 9.03
N ARG A 431 1.94 1.10 9.27
CA ARG A 431 2.46 0.17 10.27
C ARG A 431 3.23 -0.94 9.56
N PRO A 432 4.55 -0.86 9.44
CA PRO A 432 5.31 -1.89 8.76
C PRO A 432 5.27 -3.19 9.57
N VAL A 433 5.04 -4.30 8.86
CA VAL A 433 5.01 -5.66 9.43
C VAL A 433 6.07 -6.56 8.83
N ARG A 434 6.77 -6.08 7.80
CA ARG A 434 7.82 -6.77 7.07
C ARG A 434 8.75 -5.77 6.38
N GLN A 435 9.87 -6.24 5.86
CA GLN A 435 10.82 -5.39 5.14
C GLN A 435 10.23 -4.86 3.82
N ASN A 436 9.57 -5.71 3.05
CA ASN A 436 9.08 -5.38 1.70
C ASN A 436 7.55 -5.30 1.66
N ASP A 437 7.03 -4.56 0.69
CA ASP A 437 5.61 -4.51 0.32
C ASP A 437 4.66 -4.16 1.47
N ASN A 438 5.05 -3.19 2.31
CA ASN A 438 4.14 -2.59 3.27
C ASN A 438 3.14 -1.69 2.57
N GLU A 439 1.95 -1.53 3.15
CA GLU A 439 0.86 -0.82 2.52
C GLU A 439 0.03 0.00 3.50
N LEU A 440 -0.46 1.14 3.03
CA LEU A 440 -1.41 2.01 3.72
C LEU A 440 -2.41 2.59 2.72
N THR A 441 -3.71 2.43 2.97
CA THR A 441 -4.75 3.20 2.27
C THR A 441 -5.23 4.32 3.20
N VAL A 442 -5.30 5.55 2.68
CA VAL A 442 -5.64 6.74 3.45
C VAL A 442 -6.55 7.67 2.66
N GLY A 443 -7.64 8.12 3.28
CA GLY A 443 -8.47 9.22 2.77
C GLY A 443 -7.76 10.57 2.97
N VAL A 444 -7.87 11.45 1.98
CA VAL A 444 -7.31 12.80 2.03
C VAL A 444 -8.35 13.83 1.64
N SER A 445 -8.15 15.08 2.03
CA SER A 445 -9.02 16.17 1.64
C SER A 445 -8.71 16.58 0.20
N LYS A 446 -9.74 16.58 -0.65
CA LYS A 446 -9.62 16.94 -2.06
C LYS A 446 -9.01 18.35 -2.21
N ASP A 447 -8.06 18.47 -3.14
CA ASP A 447 -7.37 19.72 -3.51
C ASP A 447 -6.62 20.41 -2.35
N GLN A 448 -6.44 19.72 -1.21
CA GLN A 448 -5.68 20.22 -0.08
C GLN A 448 -4.23 19.70 -0.11
N PRO A 449 -3.27 20.46 0.49
CA PRO A 449 -1.93 19.97 0.68
C PRO A 449 -1.86 18.66 1.44
N VAL A 450 -1.06 17.74 0.93
CA VAL A 450 -0.74 16.45 1.55
C VAL A 450 0.77 16.40 1.82
N GLN A 451 1.14 15.87 2.97
CA GLN A 451 2.53 15.56 3.33
C GLN A 451 2.62 14.12 3.80
N ILE A 452 3.53 13.35 3.19
CA ILE A 452 3.85 11.97 3.58
C ILE A 452 5.29 11.99 4.11
N ASN A 453 5.47 11.78 5.41
CA ASN A 453 6.80 11.68 6.01
C ASN A 453 7.32 10.26 5.93
N LEU A 454 8.61 10.11 5.63
CA LEU A 454 9.30 8.84 5.47
C LEU A 454 9.92 8.36 6.80
N PRO A 455 10.31 7.07 6.90
CA PRO A 455 10.85 6.46 8.12
C PRO A 455 12.00 7.23 8.78
N LEU A 456 12.07 7.20 10.12
CA LEU A 456 13.12 7.90 10.87
C LEU A 456 14.43 7.08 10.93
N TYR A 457 14.37 5.80 11.32
CA TYR A 457 15.56 4.97 11.55
C TYR A 457 15.68 3.80 10.56
N ASN A 458 14.99 3.86 9.42
CA ASN A 458 15.14 2.94 8.31
C ASN A 458 15.16 3.72 6.99
N GLY A 459 15.67 3.12 5.95
CA GLY A 459 15.65 3.67 4.60
C GLY A 459 14.53 3.06 3.77
N ILE A 460 14.12 3.78 2.74
CA ILE A 460 13.19 3.33 1.70
C ILE A 460 13.99 2.75 0.53
N SER A 461 13.68 1.51 0.13
CA SER A 461 14.21 0.89 -1.09
C SER A 461 13.27 1.11 -2.30
N SER A 462 11.96 1.17 -2.06
CA SER A 462 10.95 1.53 -3.07
C SER A 462 9.75 2.20 -2.41
N PHE A 463 9.14 3.14 -3.12
CA PHE A 463 7.89 3.77 -2.73
C PHE A 463 7.01 3.97 -3.97
N LYS A 464 5.73 3.63 -3.85
CA LYS A 464 4.72 3.88 -4.89
C LYS A 464 3.46 4.45 -4.26
N MET A 465 2.84 5.38 -4.95
CA MET A 465 1.55 5.96 -4.60
C MET A 465 0.54 5.64 -5.69
N GLY A 466 -0.53 4.96 -5.33
CA GLY A 466 -1.68 4.73 -6.20
C GLY A 466 -2.81 5.71 -5.88
N VAL A 467 -3.40 6.28 -6.91
CA VAL A 467 -4.60 7.14 -6.84
C VAL A 467 -5.65 6.63 -7.81
N PRO A 468 -6.95 6.90 -7.60
CA PRO A 468 -7.97 6.59 -8.61
C PRO A 468 -7.55 7.13 -9.99
N LYS A 469 -7.76 6.32 -11.03
CA LYS A 469 -7.34 6.63 -12.40
C LYS A 469 -7.83 8.00 -12.85
N GLY A 470 -6.92 8.80 -13.42
CA GLY A 470 -7.19 10.15 -13.88
C GLY A 470 -7.13 11.24 -12.81
N SER A 471 -6.81 10.88 -11.56
CA SER A 471 -6.57 11.87 -10.51
C SER A 471 -5.31 12.69 -10.81
N LYS A 472 -5.34 13.95 -10.44
CA LYS A 472 -4.23 14.89 -10.64
C LYS A 472 -3.36 14.97 -9.41
N ILE A 473 -2.05 15.02 -9.62
CA ILE A 473 -1.04 15.33 -8.60
C ILE A 473 -0.34 16.60 -9.02
N ALA A 474 -0.25 17.58 -8.14
CA ALA A 474 0.42 18.83 -8.42
C ALA A 474 1.39 19.21 -7.30
N PRO A 475 2.56 19.80 -7.60
CA PRO A 475 3.41 20.43 -6.60
C PRO A 475 2.64 21.49 -5.84
N LEU A 476 2.97 21.67 -4.55
CA LEU A 476 2.39 22.78 -3.79
C LEU A 476 2.95 24.14 -4.26
N PRO A 477 2.16 25.21 -4.19
CA PRO A 477 2.66 26.55 -4.43
C PRO A 477 3.78 26.91 -3.42
N PRO A 478 4.64 27.88 -3.73
CA PRO A 478 5.60 28.41 -2.78
C PRO A 478 4.93 28.81 -1.47
N ARG A 479 5.62 28.63 -0.37
CA ARG A 479 5.10 29.02 0.96
C ARG A 479 4.81 30.52 1.02
N ALA A 480 3.72 30.87 1.69
CA ALA A 480 3.26 32.27 1.81
C ALA A 480 4.27 33.17 2.54
N ASN A 481 5.12 32.59 3.40
CA ASN A 481 6.18 33.29 4.10
C ASN A 481 7.45 33.55 3.25
N GLY A 482 7.47 33.06 2.00
CA GLY A 482 8.58 33.27 1.05
C GLY A 482 9.82 32.41 1.31
N VAL A 483 9.83 31.52 2.31
CA VAL A 483 10.98 30.66 2.61
C VAL A 483 10.99 29.47 1.64
N THR A 484 11.98 29.46 0.76
CA THR A 484 12.17 28.40 -0.25
C THR A 484 13.37 27.51 0.04
N LYS A 485 14.38 28.02 0.76
CA LYS A 485 15.60 27.30 1.14
C LYS A 485 15.38 26.55 2.46
N PRO A 486 15.93 25.34 2.62
CA PRO A 486 15.72 24.55 3.82
C PRO A 486 16.43 25.11 5.05
N VAL A 487 15.85 24.89 6.22
CA VAL A 487 16.55 24.89 7.48
C VAL A 487 17.25 23.54 7.62
N VAL A 488 18.57 23.53 7.79
CA VAL A 488 19.38 22.32 7.90
C VAL A 488 19.66 22.02 9.35
N PHE A 489 19.16 20.90 9.84
CA PHE A 489 19.45 20.40 11.18
C PHE A 489 20.60 19.40 11.11
N TYR A 490 21.68 19.65 11.83
CA TYR A 490 22.75 18.70 12.03
C TYR A 490 22.83 18.33 13.52
N GLY A 491 22.75 17.02 13.83
CA GLY A 491 22.65 16.62 15.23
C GLY A 491 22.74 15.13 15.51
N THR A 492 22.10 14.74 16.60
CA THR A 492 22.24 13.46 17.30
C THR A 492 21.10 12.48 16.95
N SER A 493 20.95 11.43 17.81
CA SER A 493 19.77 10.54 17.81
C SER A 493 18.45 11.30 18.00
N ILE A 494 18.47 12.38 18.77
CA ILE A 494 17.29 13.19 19.06
C ILE A 494 16.87 13.95 17.79
N THR A 495 17.82 14.57 17.10
CA THR A 495 17.60 15.21 15.78
C THR A 495 17.16 14.18 14.73
N HIS A 496 17.75 12.97 14.76
CA HIS A 496 17.35 11.85 13.90
C HIS A 496 15.88 11.44 14.12
N GLY A 497 15.32 11.73 15.30
CA GLY A 497 13.94 11.43 15.69
C GLY A 497 13.79 10.24 16.62
N GLY A 498 14.84 9.89 17.36
CA GLY A 498 14.84 8.78 18.32
C GLY A 498 13.69 8.86 19.30
N CYS A 499 12.96 7.75 19.47
CA CYS A 499 11.80 7.57 20.35
C CYS A 499 10.50 8.26 19.92
N ALA A 500 10.47 8.99 18.81
CA ALA A 500 9.20 9.45 18.25
C ALA A 500 8.34 8.26 17.80
N SER A 501 7.05 8.28 18.12
CA SER A 501 6.13 7.17 17.81
C SER A 501 5.85 6.99 16.31
N ARG A 502 6.07 8.02 15.50
CA ARG A 502 5.89 8.07 14.04
C ARG A 502 6.69 9.25 13.44
N PRO A 503 6.98 9.25 12.14
CA PRO A 503 7.88 10.24 11.53
C PRO A 503 7.51 11.69 11.79
N GLY A 504 6.25 12.04 11.63
CA GLY A 504 5.79 13.42 11.85
C GLY A 504 5.84 13.90 13.30
N MET A 505 6.14 13.01 14.25
CA MET A 505 6.32 13.37 15.66
C MET A 505 7.77 13.68 16.04
N SER A 506 8.76 13.51 15.14
CA SER A 506 10.09 14.05 15.41
C SER A 506 10.05 15.57 15.56
N PHE A 507 10.82 16.13 16.50
CA PHE A 507 10.80 17.57 16.76
C PHE A 507 11.17 18.39 15.53
N VAL A 508 12.04 17.88 14.67
CA VAL A 508 12.44 18.53 13.41
C VAL A 508 11.23 18.67 12.47
N ASN A 509 10.45 17.59 12.30
CA ASN A 509 9.24 17.65 11.47
C ASN A 509 8.13 18.51 12.09
N ILE A 510 8.05 18.58 13.43
CA ILE A 510 7.13 19.47 14.14
C ILE A 510 7.55 20.92 13.92
N ALA A 511 8.85 21.22 14.10
CA ALA A 511 9.40 22.56 13.86
C ALA A 511 9.14 23.04 12.43
N ALA A 512 9.35 22.16 11.44
CA ALA A 512 9.06 22.44 10.03
C ALA A 512 7.60 22.86 9.81
N ARG A 513 6.64 22.06 10.33
CA ARG A 513 5.21 22.37 10.19
C ARG A 513 4.78 23.64 10.95
N LYS A 514 5.33 23.86 12.14
CA LYS A 514 5.00 25.02 12.98
C LYS A 514 5.60 26.34 12.45
N ALA A 515 6.79 26.28 11.85
CA ALA A 515 7.44 27.44 11.23
C ALA A 515 7.08 27.59 9.74
N ASP A 516 6.44 26.63 9.14
CA ASP A 516 6.15 26.50 7.71
C ASP A 516 7.40 26.70 6.84
N VAL A 517 8.44 25.93 7.13
CA VAL A 517 9.72 25.98 6.40
C VAL A 517 10.10 24.61 5.85
N PRO A 518 10.77 24.53 4.70
CA PRO A 518 11.40 23.26 4.28
C PRO A 518 12.57 22.93 5.20
N ILE A 519 12.84 21.64 5.36
CA ILE A 519 13.94 21.16 6.22
C ILE A 519 14.84 20.19 5.48
N VAL A 520 16.08 20.06 5.96
CA VAL A 520 16.96 18.91 5.73
C VAL A 520 17.40 18.40 7.09
N ASN A 521 17.15 17.13 7.37
CA ASN A 521 17.52 16.49 8.63
C ASN A 521 18.81 15.67 8.46
N LEU A 522 19.89 16.13 9.07
CA LEU A 522 21.19 15.47 9.15
C LEU A 522 21.48 15.02 10.60
N GLY A 523 20.48 14.47 11.28
CA GLY A 523 20.64 13.77 12.54
C GLY A 523 21.29 12.41 12.32
N PHE A 524 22.32 12.10 13.12
CA PHE A 524 23.08 10.84 13.09
C PHE A 524 23.24 10.31 14.50
N SER A 525 22.45 9.28 14.84
CA SER A 525 22.39 8.67 16.17
C SER A 525 23.76 8.21 16.65
N GLY A 526 24.25 8.76 17.76
CA GLY A 526 25.59 8.45 18.31
C GLY A 526 26.77 8.92 17.45
N SER A 527 26.54 9.46 16.25
CA SER A 527 27.57 9.70 15.21
C SER A 527 27.68 11.14 14.73
N GLY A 528 26.71 12.02 15.01
CA GLY A 528 26.84 13.46 14.75
C GLY A 528 27.75 14.10 15.77
N ARG A 529 29.05 14.25 15.46
CA ARG A 529 30.11 14.65 16.42
C ARG A 529 31.00 15.79 15.90
N MET A 530 30.46 16.58 14.97
CA MET A 530 31.13 17.78 14.43
C MET A 530 32.54 17.52 13.86
N GLU A 531 32.69 16.41 13.11
CA GLU A 531 33.92 16.18 12.33
C GLU A 531 34.12 17.33 11.34
N PHE A 532 35.32 17.89 11.29
CA PHE A 532 35.65 19.11 10.54
C PHE A 532 35.24 19.03 9.06
N ASP A 533 35.57 17.92 8.40
CA ASP A 533 35.29 17.73 6.98
C ASP A 533 33.77 17.67 6.67
N LEU A 534 32.95 17.30 7.66
CA LEU A 534 31.50 17.27 7.47
C LEU A 534 30.91 18.68 7.35
N ALA A 535 31.58 19.71 7.87
CA ALA A 535 31.16 21.10 7.67
C ALA A 535 31.13 21.47 6.18
N ALA A 536 32.12 21.03 5.41
CA ALA A 536 32.18 21.27 3.97
C ALA A 536 31.06 20.52 3.21
N VAL A 537 30.72 19.32 3.64
CA VAL A 537 29.59 18.58 3.06
C VAL A 537 28.27 19.32 3.33
N ILE A 538 28.02 19.68 4.58
CA ILE A 538 26.80 20.40 5.00
C ILE A 538 26.69 21.78 4.30
N ALA A 539 27.80 22.48 4.15
CA ALA A 539 27.85 23.77 3.47
C ALA A 539 27.49 23.70 1.97
N ARG A 540 27.46 22.53 1.34
CA ARG A 540 26.96 22.38 -0.05
C ARG A 540 25.45 22.67 -0.14
N ILE A 541 24.72 22.55 0.97
CA ILE A 541 23.28 22.80 0.99
C ILE A 541 23.05 24.32 1.01
N ASP A 542 22.26 24.80 0.06
CA ASP A 542 21.84 26.21 0.04
C ASP A 542 20.73 26.44 1.07
N ALA A 543 21.12 26.63 2.31
CA ALA A 543 20.26 26.72 3.48
C ALA A 543 19.74 28.14 3.76
N SER A 544 18.55 28.22 4.35
CA SER A 544 18.07 29.48 4.98
C SER A 544 18.62 29.65 6.41
N CYS A 545 18.93 28.55 7.10
CA CYS A 545 19.50 28.56 8.45
C CYS A 545 20.13 27.18 8.72
N TYR A 546 21.24 27.16 9.50
CA TYR A 546 21.80 25.94 10.07
C TYR A 546 21.44 25.84 11.55
N VAL A 547 21.05 24.66 11.99
CA VAL A 547 20.79 24.30 13.40
C VAL A 547 21.80 23.22 13.81
N LEU A 548 22.66 23.52 14.79
CA LEU A 548 23.67 22.61 15.31
C LEU A 548 23.22 22.08 16.67
N ASP A 549 22.86 20.78 16.72
CA ASP A 549 22.27 20.07 17.88
C ASP A 549 23.04 18.76 18.17
N CYS A 550 24.39 18.88 18.38
CA CYS A 550 25.29 17.74 18.45
C CYS A 550 25.75 17.37 19.87
N LEU A 551 25.42 18.13 20.90
CA LEU A 551 26.10 18.07 22.20
C LEU A 551 25.91 16.73 22.93
N TRP A 552 24.79 16.02 22.76
CA TRP A 552 24.54 14.72 23.36
C TRP A 552 25.52 13.61 22.89
N ASN A 553 26.08 13.73 21.68
CA ASN A 553 27.00 12.73 21.15
C ASN A 553 28.48 12.99 21.51
N MET A 554 28.76 14.08 22.23
CA MET A 554 30.14 14.51 22.51
C MET A 554 30.40 14.62 24.03
N SER A 555 31.62 14.29 24.45
CA SER A 555 32.10 14.63 25.79
C SER A 555 32.40 16.13 25.90
N ASP A 556 32.62 16.64 27.11
CA ASP A 556 32.97 18.03 27.34
C ASP A 556 34.29 18.41 26.60
N GLU A 557 35.27 17.51 26.59
CA GLU A 557 36.54 17.67 25.87
C GLU A 557 36.32 17.74 24.36
N LEU A 558 35.50 16.87 23.82
CA LEU A 558 35.23 16.84 22.39
C LEU A 558 34.45 18.06 21.91
N VAL A 559 33.54 18.60 22.73
CA VAL A 559 32.84 19.85 22.43
C VAL A 559 33.85 21.02 22.38
N LYS A 560 34.77 21.10 23.36
CA LYS A 560 35.82 22.11 23.37
C LYS A 560 36.76 22.00 22.16
N GLU A 561 37.07 20.79 21.73
CA GLU A 561 37.92 20.53 20.56
C GLU A 561 37.25 20.93 19.24
N ARG A 562 35.97 20.59 19.04
CA ARG A 562 35.35 20.59 17.72
C ARG A 562 34.35 21.69 17.45
N PHE A 563 33.62 22.19 18.46
CA PHE A 563 32.49 23.06 18.24
C PHE A 563 32.88 24.39 17.53
N GLU A 564 33.89 25.10 18.05
CA GLU A 564 34.31 26.38 17.47
C GLU A 564 34.96 26.20 16.08
N PRO A 565 35.91 25.27 15.86
CA PRO A 565 36.47 25.02 14.53
C PRO A 565 35.43 24.66 13.47
N PHE A 566 34.50 23.76 13.78
CA PHE A 566 33.42 23.38 12.89
C PHE A 566 32.51 24.58 12.54
N THR A 567 32.10 25.34 13.54
CA THR A 567 31.23 26.48 13.37
C THR A 567 31.91 27.59 12.53
N ARG A 568 33.21 27.82 12.74
CA ARG A 568 33.99 28.76 11.93
C ARG A 568 34.15 28.33 10.49
N GLU A 569 34.36 27.02 10.24
CA GLU A 569 34.45 26.49 8.89
C GLU A 569 33.13 26.60 8.16
N LEU A 570 32.00 26.25 8.81
CA LEU A 570 30.67 26.39 8.24
C LEU A 570 30.40 27.87 7.88
N ARG A 571 30.73 28.84 8.75
CA ARG A 571 30.60 30.28 8.49
C ARG A 571 31.49 30.72 7.34
N ARG A 572 32.74 30.23 7.29
CA ARG A 572 33.69 30.59 6.22
C ARG A 572 33.13 30.18 4.85
N LEU A 573 32.50 29.02 4.78
CA LEU A 573 31.89 28.48 3.55
C LEU A 573 30.52 29.10 3.23
N ARG A 574 29.81 29.58 4.26
CA ARG A 574 28.47 30.20 4.16
C ARG A 574 28.40 31.48 4.99
N PRO A 575 28.97 32.59 4.49
CA PRO A 575 29.17 33.83 5.29
C PRO A 575 27.87 34.41 5.81
N ASP A 576 26.78 34.34 5.04
CA ASP A 576 25.55 35.11 5.30
C ASP A 576 24.41 34.23 5.85
N VAL A 577 24.63 32.91 6.04
CA VAL A 577 23.55 32.03 6.50
C VAL A 577 23.50 32.01 8.03
N PRO A 578 22.35 32.25 8.65
CA PRO A 578 22.20 32.19 10.12
C PRO A 578 22.53 30.81 10.69
N ILE A 579 23.10 30.78 11.90
CA ILE A 579 23.42 29.56 12.64
C ILE A 579 22.76 29.64 14.02
N ILE A 580 21.96 28.66 14.37
CA ILE A 580 21.39 28.40 15.69
C ILE A 580 22.22 27.30 16.35
N CYS A 581 22.86 27.58 17.47
CA CYS A 581 23.63 26.66 18.27
C CYS A 581 22.76 26.18 19.43
N ALA A 582 22.31 24.95 19.41
CA ALA A 582 21.42 24.41 20.44
C ALA A 582 22.22 23.77 21.58
N GLU A 583 21.77 24.02 22.80
CA GLU A 583 22.20 23.23 23.97
C GLU A 583 21.66 21.85 23.92
N ASP A 584 22.32 20.85 24.58
CA ASP A 584 21.76 19.54 24.77
C ASP A 584 20.46 19.64 25.61
N CYS A 585 19.35 19.09 25.07
CA CYS A 585 18.07 19.07 25.79
C CYS A 585 18.19 18.31 27.11
N GLY A 586 17.55 18.78 28.15
CA GLY A 586 17.66 18.17 29.47
C GLY A 586 16.40 18.39 30.29
N THR A 587 15.90 17.31 30.90
CA THR A 587 14.60 17.28 31.58
C THR A 587 14.61 17.88 32.99
N PHE A 588 15.75 17.97 33.66
CA PHE A 588 15.80 18.41 35.05
C PHE A 588 16.64 19.69 35.26
N ARG A 589 17.12 20.29 34.18
CA ARG A 589 18.07 21.38 34.29
C ARG A 589 17.37 22.72 34.18
N GLN A 590 17.45 23.49 35.23
CA GLN A 590 17.10 24.93 35.20
C GLN A 590 18.32 25.81 34.89
N THR A 591 19.50 25.20 34.81
CA THR A 591 20.78 25.87 34.51
C THR A 591 21.44 25.20 33.31
N LEU A 592 22.31 25.91 32.62
CA LEU A 592 23.07 25.36 31.50
C LEU A 592 23.91 24.17 31.91
N SER A 593 24.02 23.18 31.02
CA SER A 593 25.05 22.14 31.13
C SER A 593 26.45 22.72 30.96
N ASN A 594 27.49 22.01 31.38
CA ASN A 594 28.88 22.42 31.12
C ASN A 594 29.13 22.65 29.64
N LYS A 595 28.62 21.75 28.79
CA LYS A 595 28.68 21.88 27.32
C LYS A 595 27.90 23.07 26.82
N GLY A 596 26.70 23.28 27.33
CA GLY A 596 25.85 24.44 26.99
C GLY A 596 26.50 25.75 27.40
N ALA A 597 27.09 25.86 28.61
CA ALA A 597 27.80 27.02 29.06
C ALA A 597 29.03 27.34 28.16
N PHE A 598 29.79 26.31 27.77
CA PHE A 598 30.90 26.47 26.83
C PHE A 598 30.40 26.95 25.45
N VAL A 599 29.40 26.30 24.87
CA VAL A 599 28.85 26.71 23.57
C VAL A 599 28.31 28.13 23.60
N LYS A 600 27.62 28.53 24.68
CA LYS A 600 27.16 29.90 24.88
C LYS A 600 28.33 30.89 24.88
N SER A 601 29.41 30.58 25.61
CA SER A 601 30.60 31.43 25.66
C SER A 601 31.28 31.59 24.30
N VAL A 602 31.31 30.51 23.49
CA VAL A 602 31.82 30.59 22.11
C VAL A 602 30.91 31.48 21.24
N VAL A 603 29.61 31.32 21.34
CA VAL A 603 28.65 32.15 20.58
C VAL A 603 28.82 33.64 20.94
N GLU A 604 28.93 33.96 22.24
CA GLU A 604 29.16 35.33 22.72
C GLU A 604 30.51 35.88 22.21
N LYS A 605 31.57 35.09 22.21
CA LYS A 605 32.87 35.41 21.61
C LYS A 605 32.75 35.75 20.14
N LEU A 606 32.08 34.88 19.36
CA LEU A 606 31.89 35.10 17.92
C LEU A 606 31.04 36.33 17.62
N GLN A 607 30.03 36.60 18.45
CA GLN A 607 29.25 37.85 18.37
C GLN A 607 30.10 39.08 18.64
N ALA A 608 31.01 39.02 19.63
CA ALA A 608 31.96 40.08 19.91
C ALA A 608 32.98 40.29 18.77
N GLU A 609 33.29 39.24 18.02
CA GLU A 609 34.09 39.28 16.77
C GLU A 609 33.28 39.87 15.58
N GLY A 610 32.01 40.25 15.77
CA GLY A 610 31.16 40.87 14.75
C GLY A 610 30.19 39.94 14.01
N TRP A 611 30.03 38.66 14.43
CA TRP A 611 29.09 37.75 13.84
C TRP A 611 27.65 38.11 14.25
N LYS A 612 26.86 38.65 13.32
CA LYS A 612 25.49 39.12 13.60
C LYS A 612 24.44 38.02 13.48
N GLN A 613 24.77 36.95 12.76
CA GLN A 613 23.82 35.89 12.42
C GLN A 613 24.20 34.56 13.08
N ILE A 614 24.46 34.60 14.38
CA ILE A 614 24.64 33.40 15.21
C ILE A 614 23.88 33.61 16.52
N SER A 615 23.20 32.55 16.97
CA SER A 615 22.43 32.56 18.21
C SER A 615 22.59 31.29 19.01
N PHE A 616 22.37 31.36 20.31
CA PHE A 616 22.34 30.23 21.21
C PHE A 616 20.91 29.93 21.62
N LEU A 617 20.49 28.64 21.55
CA LEU A 617 19.18 28.16 21.98
C LEU A 617 19.37 27.31 23.24
N PRO A 618 19.00 27.84 24.44
CA PRO A 618 19.15 27.12 25.71
C PRO A 618 18.14 25.97 25.82
N ASN A 619 18.46 24.97 26.65
CA ASN A 619 17.59 23.82 26.91
C ASN A 619 16.21 24.21 27.50
N THR A 620 16.16 25.28 28.27
CA THR A 620 14.90 25.84 28.84
C THR A 620 13.89 26.28 27.80
N GLU A 621 14.35 26.54 26.57
CA GLU A 621 13.49 26.87 25.45
C GLU A 621 13.13 25.60 24.58
N GLN A 622 13.75 24.48 24.90
CA GLN A 622 13.54 23.20 24.18
C GLN A 622 12.58 22.25 24.93
N LEU A 623 12.85 21.98 26.21
CA LEU A 623 12.02 21.12 27.06
C LEU A 623 11.63 21.88 28.34
N LEU A 624 10.49 21.58 28.91
CA LEU A 624 9.92 22.38 30.00
C LEU A 624 9.98 21.74 31.38
N GLY A 625 10.66 20.61 31.53
CA GLY A 625 11.21 20.28 32.82
C GLY A 625 10.33 19.54 33.82
N ASP A 626 9.40 18.69 33.34
CA ASP A 626 8.85 17.64 34.20
C ASP A 626 9.47 16.33 33.82
N SER A 627 10.22 15.68 33.86
CA SER A 627 10.82 14.39 33.57
C SER A 627 10.00 13.42 32.67
N GLU A 628 8.71 13.62 32.53
CA GLU A 628 7.80 12.74 31.78
C GLU A 628 7.97 12.89 30.24
N GLU A 629 8.78 13.83 29.82
CA GLU A 629 9.02 14.18 28.40
C GLU A 629 10.02 13.27 27.71
N THR A 630 10.61 12.29 28.40
CA THR A 630 11.59 11.35 27.83
C THR A 630 11.23 9.90 28.07
N VAL A 631 11.86 9.01 27.27
CA VAL A 631 11.71 7.56 27.39
C VAL A 631 12.74 6.97 28.37
N ASP A 632 13.94 7.58 28.45
CA ASP A 632 15.11 7.02 29.12
C ASP A 632 15.95 8.09 29.85
N GLY A 633 15.39 9.26 30.09
CA GLY A 633 16.10 10.41 30.68
C GLY A 633 16.92 11.22 29.68
N CYS A 634 16.95 10.82 28.40
CA CYS A 634 17.71 11.45 27.32
C CYS A 634 16.84 11.69 26.08
N HIS A 635 16.24 10.64 25.52
CA HIS A 635 15.49 10.71 24.27
C HIS A 635 14.04 11.14 24.54
N PRO A 636 13.60 12.26 23.95
CA PRO A 636 12.24 12.74 24.12
C PRO A 636 11.20 11.74 23.57
N ASN A 637 10.13 11.54 24.35
CA ASN A 637 8.92 10.91 23.85
C ASN A 637 8.10 11.90 22.99
N ASP A 638 6.92 11.52 22.51
CA ASP A 638 6.11 12.41 21.65
C ASP A 638 5.79 13.76 22.31
N TRP A 639 5.61 13.80 23.64
CA TRP A 639 5.36 15.04 24.35
C TRP A 639 6.61 15.93 24.38
N GLY A 640 7.76 15.38 24.72
CA GLY A 640 9.03 16.09 24.63
C GLY A 640 9.35 16.58 23.22
N MET A 641 9.10 15.71 22.21
CA MET A 641 9.26 16.09 20.80
C MET A 641 8.36 17.27 20.39
N MET A 642 7.10 17.31 20.89
CA MET A 642 6.20 18.45 20.64
C MET A 642 6.75 19.75 21.22
N ARG A 643 7.21 19.72 22.47
CA ARG A 643 7.78 20.90 23.15
C ARG A 643 9.05 21.39 22.47
N MET A 644 9.99 20.46 22.19
CA MET A 644 11.19 20.80 21.43
C MET A 644 10.84 21.41 20.07
N GLY A 645 9.93 20.75 19.32
CA GLY A 645 9.51 21.25 18.01
C GLY A 645 8.93 22.66 18.05
N GLU A 646 8.19 23.01 19.10
CA GLU A 646 7.69 24.37 19.32
C GLU A 646 8.80 25.36 19.69
N GLY A 647 9.76 24.96 20.54
CA GLY A 647 10.93 25.76 20.88
C GLY A 647 11.79 26.08 19.66
N PHE A 648 12.14 25.06 18.87
CA PHE A 648 12.89 25.23 17.65
C PHE A 648 12.13 26.06 16.60
N ALA A 649 10.80 25.87 16.48
CA ALA A 649 9.99 26.67 15.57
C ALA A 649 10.04 28.17 15.92
N ARG A 650 9.95 28.54 17.22
CA ARG A 650 10.10 29.91 17.67
C ARG A 650 11.51 30.47 17.34
N ALA A 651 12.56 29.71 17.63
CA ALA A 651 13.93 30.11 17.31
C ALA A 651 14.14 30.32 15.80
N ILE A 652 13.61 29.43 14.96
CA ILE A 652 13.69 29.55 13.50
C ILE A 652 12.91 30.77 13.01
N LYS A 653 11.67 30.98 13.47
CA LYS A 653 10.86 32.14 13.10
C LYS A 653 11.57 33.43 13.46
N LYS A 654 12.10 33.56 14.69
CA LYS A 654 12.88 34.70 15.13
C LYS A 654 14.11 34.94 14.24
N THR A 655 14.86 33.86 13.94
CA THR A 655 16.09 33.95 13.14
C THR A 655 15.82 34.36 11.70
N LEU A 656 14.71 33.91 11.12
CA LEU A 656 14.33 34.22 9.74
C LEU A 656 13.41 35.44 9.60
N GLY A 657 13.06 36.12 10.70
CA GLY A 657 12.14 37.27 10.71
C GLY A 657 10.71 36.93 10.30
N LEU A 658 10.26 35.69 10.58
CA LEU A 658 8.91 35.24 10.29
C LEU A 658 7.93 35.63 11.40
N LYS A 659 6.66 35.83 11.05
CA LYS A 659 5.60 36.12 12.03
C LYS A 659 5.43 34.92 12.98
N GLU A 660 5.13 35.21 14.25
CA GLU A 660 4.84 34.21 15.28
C GLU A 660 3.57 33.41 14.99
#